data_f42ae2e595f7377af04b636ee15d2791
#
_entry.id   f42ae2e595f7377af04b636ee15d2791
#
_cell.length_a   1.000
_cell.length_b   1.000
_cell.length_c   1.000
_cell.angle_alpha   90.00
_cell.angle_beta   90.00
_cell.angle_gamma   90.00
#
_symmetry.space_group_name_H-M   'P 1'
#
loop_
_entity.id
_entity.type
_entity.pdbx_description
1 polymer ?
#
loop_
_entity_poly.entity_id
_entity_poly.type
_entity_poly.pdbx_seq_one_letter_code
_entity_poly.pdbx_strand_id
1 'polypeptide(L)'
;MSEKLVLIDGHSILNRAFFGIPDLTNSEGLHTNAVYGFLNILFKILEEEKPNYLMVAFDLSAPTFRHKMYDAYKGTRKPMADELRQQVPVMKEMLAAMGVPVVTKEGYEADDILGTLAKRCEEAGMEVSIVSGDRDLLQLATDHIKIRIPKTKKTGTEIEDYYAKDVLLKYQVTPTEFIDVKALMGDTSDNIPGVPGIGEKTATALIVQYKSIENAYEHVEEIKPPRASTNLKEHYDMAQMSKTLATIETNAKIDYDIKNARLVQISDLYTKEAYLLCKRLEFKQLLGRFEVEAPKNQAEEHFQFITEEKEARKIFAKIKGGLCAFKIIPFEEEKGQTEELGQMSLFATPQINRFFGMAVSFGEKDTYFFQCSKELSSDVLVSLLTESAAGEYVTLDLKPQLKLLGMLEQKQKGVLNQENLFDAVIAAYLLNPLKNEYPYEDLAKDYVSMMIPSRVDLLGKLAIEAAFTEKPAEALKYACYEAYTAFAAKKAMEEELKATEMYELFREIEMPLVYTLADMEETGIILDTAALKEYGDKLAVRIAELEKQIYEEAGEAFNINSPKQLGVILFEKLELPYGKKTKTGYSTAAEVLEKLAPDYPIVADILEYRQLAKLKSTYADGLVHFVAEDGRIHTNFNQTITVTGRLSSTDPNLQNIPMRIELGRLIRKAFLPGEGFVFMDADYSQIELRVLAHMSGDEKLIEAYKQAQDIHRITASQVFHIPFDEVTDLQRRNAKAVNFGIVYGISSFGLSQDLSISKKEAEAYINSYFETYPKIKGFLDKLVADAKENGYVTTMFGRRRPIPELASSNFMQRSFGERVAMNAPIQGTAADIIKIAMNRVHDALITKGLKSRLIVTVHDELLIETAKDEIEQVREILVNGMKQAAELSVTLEVEEHTGENWYEAK
;
A
#
# COMPACT_ATOMS: atom_id res chain seq x y z
N MET A 1 50.30 9.27 -7.74
CA MET A 1 49.11 9.93 -7.25
C MET A 1 49.03 9.65 -5.76
N SER A 2 48.70 10.63 -4.94
CA SER A 2 48.51 10.44 -3.49
C SER A 2 47.33 9.46 -3.27
N GLU A 3 47.45 8.55 -2.29
CA GLU A 3 46.34 7.67 -1.93
C GLU A 3 45.21 8.46 -1.31
N LYS A 4 43.97 8.07 -1.57
CA LYS A 4 42.78 8.78 -1.11
C LYS A 4 42.02 7.95 -0.06
N LEU A 5 41.66 8.60 1.04
CA LEU A 5 40.81 8.04 2.08
C LEU A 5 39.44 8.77 2.09
N VAL A 6 38.33 8.01 2.11
CA VAL A 6 37.00 8.52 2.41
C VAL A 6 36.58 8.05 3.79
N LEU A 7 36.21 8.99 4.63
CA LEU A 7 35.68 8.82 5.98
C LEU A 7 34.23 9.29 6.02
N ILE A 8 33.32 8.49 6.52
CA ILE A 8 31.89 8.82 6.54
C ILE A 8 31.38 8.83 7.99
N ASP A 9 30.67 9.90 8.34
CA ASP A 9 29.90 9.99 9.57
C ASP A 9 28.57 9.21 9.40
N GLY A 10 28.52 8.02 10.01
CA GLY A 10 27.43 7.08 9.83
C GLY A 10 26.09 7.61 10.33
N HIS A 11 26.05 8.17 11.55
CA HIS A 11 24.80 8.69 12.10
C HIS A 11 24.32 9.95 11.39
N SER A 12 25.21 10.86 11.05
CA SER A 12 24.84 12.10 10.36
C SER A 12 24.26 11.83 8.97
N ILE A 13 24.89 10.95 8.19
CA ILE A 13 24.40 10.60 6.85
C ILE A 13 23.11 9.78 6.91
N LEU A 14 23.00 8.83 7.86
CA LEU A 14 21.79 8.02 8.03
C LEU A 14 20.58 8.89 8.47
N ASN A 15 20.80 9.82 9.41
CA ASN A 15 19.77 10.76 9.85
C ASN A 15 19.31 11.67 8.71
N ARG A 16 20.27 12.18 7.93
CA ARG A 16 19.97 13.00 6.77
C ARG A 16 19.16 12.25 5.72
N ALA A 17 19.53 11.03 5.43
CA ALA A 17 18.80 10.16 4.51
C ALA A 17 17.36 9.91 4.98
N PHE A 18 17.17 9.66 6.27
CA PHE A 18 15.86 9.45 6.90
C PHE A 18 14.89 10.62 6.67
N PHE A 19 15.34 11.84 6.91
CA PHE A 19 14.52 13.04 6.70
C PHE A 19 14.47 13.54 5.25
N GLY A 20 15.38 13.06 4.41
CA GLY A 20 15.51 13.49 3.00
C GLY A 20 14.71 12.64 2.01
N ILE A 21 14.32 11.43 2.40
CA ILE A 21 13.59 10.48 1.57
C ILE A 21 12.24 10.17 2.24
N PRO A 22 11.12 10.13 1.48
CA PRO A 22 9.86 9.66 2.01
C PRO A 22 9.99 8.29 2.69
N ASP A 23 9.11 8.01 3.64
CA ASP A 23 9.11 6.73 4.33
C ASP A 23 8.96 5.57 3.33
N LEU A 24 9.88 4.61 3.43
CA LEU A 24 9.90 3.38 2.65
C LEU A 24 9.91 2.21 3.64
N THR A 25 9.02 1.26 3.41
CA THR A 25 8.90 0.07 4.23
C THR A 25 8.96 -1.15 3.33
N ASN A 26 9.71 -2.18 3.71
CA ASN A 26 9.72 -3.44 2.98
C ASN A 26 8.52 -4.33 3.38
N SER A 27 8.36 -5.47 2.74
CA SER A 27 7.27 -6.43 3.00
C SER A 27 7.27 -7.01 4.43
N GLU A 28 8.41 -6.95 5.14
CA GLU A 28 8.54 -7.34 6.56
C GLU A 28 8.06 -6.23 7.52
N GLY A 29 7.64 -5.07 7.02
CA GLY A 29 7.28 -3.90 7.83
C GLY A 29 8.46 -3.11 8.37
N LEU A 30 9.68 -3.40 7.92
CA LEU A 30 10.89 -2.69 8.33
C LEU A 30 11.01 -1.38 7.53
N HIS A 31 11.22 -0.26 8.24
CA HIS A 31 11.54 1.02 7.59
C HIS A 31 12.93 0.95 6.96
N THR A 32 13.06 1.40 5.71
CA THR A 32 14.28 1.20 4.89
C THR A 32 14.79 2.48 4.21
N ASN A 33 14.07 3.58 4.29
CA ASN A 33 14.39 4.85 3.62
C ASN A 33 15.75 5.43 4.00
N ALA A 34 16.17 5.32 5.28
CA ALA A 34 17.47 5.82 5.71
C ALA A 34 18.63 4.99 5.14
N VAL A 35 18.51 3.65 5.15
CA VAL A 35 19.51 2.74 4.56
C VAL A 35 19.61 2.97 3.05
N TYR A 36 18.47 3.05 2.35
CA TYR A 36 18.42 3.34 0.92
C TYR A 36 19.11 4.65 0.56
N GLY A 37 18.79 5.72 1.30
CA GLY A 37 19.38 7.02 1.06
C GLY A 37 20.86 7.10 1.40
N PHE A 38 21.29 6.40 2.45
CA PHE A 38 22.71 6.27 2.80
C PHE A 38 23.49 5.62 1.66
N LEU A 39 23.00 4.49 1.15
CA LEU A 39 23.64 3.77 0.05
C LEU A 39 23.74 4.63 -1.23
N ASN A 40 22.70 5.40 -1.55
CA ASN A 40 22.75 6.31 -2.70
C ASN A 40 23.81 7.42 -2.53
N ILE A 41 23.96 7.97 -1.32
CA ILE A 41 25.02 8.95 -1.02
C ILE A 41 26.39 8.28 -1.09
N LEU A 42 26.53 7.07 -0.50
CA LEU A 42 27.77 6.32 -0.53
C LEU A 42 28.24 6.04 -1.96
N PHE A 43 27.37 5.48 -2.80
CA PHE A 43 27.72 5.18 -4.19
C PHE A 43 28.10 6.43 -4.97
N LYS A 44 27.39 7.55 -4.79
CA LYS A 44 27.73 8.83 -5.40
C LYS A 44 29.13 9.30 -4.98
N ILE A 45 29.46 9.21 -3.69
CA ILE A 45 30.78 9.57 -3.16
C ILE A 45 31.88 8.67 -3.78
N LEU A 46 31.63 7.38 -3.88
CA LEU A 46 32.59 6.43 -4.46
C LEU A 46 32.84 6.72 -5.95
N GLU A 47 31.81 7.06 -6.71
CA GLU A 47 31.93 7.42 -8.14
C GLU A 47 32.72 8.69 -8.34
N GLU A 48 32.51 9.71 -7.47
CA GLU A 48 33.20 11.01 -7.56
C GLU A 48 34.63 10.97 -7.03
N GLU A 49 34.85 10.31 -5.88
CA GLU A 49 36.16 10.30 -5.19
C GLU A 49 37.11 9.21 -5.68
N LYS A 50 36.61 8.06 -6.04
CA LYS A 50 37.39 6.85 -6.39
C LYS A 50 38.49 6.55 -5.36
N PRO A 51 38.10 6.35 -4.08
CA PRO A 51 39.05 6.25 -2.98
C PRO A 51 39.83 4.92 -3.00
N ASN A 52 41.03 4.95 -2.40
CA ASN A 52 41.84 3.75 -2.12
C ASN A 52 41.48 3.13 -0.76
N TYR A 53 40.84 3.93 0.13
CA TYR A 53 40.42 3.52 1.48
C TYR A 53 39.06 4.08 1.78
N LEU A 54 38.22 3.27 2.42
CA LEU A 54 36.85 3.65 2.81
C LEU A 54 36.55 3.15 4.21
N MET A 55 35.94 4.02 5.04
CA MET A 55 35.55 3.68 6.40
C MET A 55 34.35 4.51 6.86
N VAL A 56 33.53 3.95 7.76
CA VAL A 56 32.40 4.64 8.37
C VAL A 56 32.56 4.65 9.89
N ALA A 57 32.42 5.82 10.52
CA ALA A 57 32.40 5.95 11.98
C ALA A 57 30.97 6.06 12.50
N PHE A 58 30.70 5.41 13.65
CA PHE A 58 29.42 5.54 14.35
C PHE A 58 29.63 5.88 15.84
N ASP A 59 28.72 6.68 16.39
CA ASP A 59 28.67 6.91 17.82
C ASP A 59 28.22 5.66 18.58
N LEU A 60 28.68 5.54 19.82
CA LEU A 60 28.17 4.62 20.81
C LEU A 60 27.21 5.34 21.76
N SER A 61 26.27 4.58 22.35
CA SER A 61 25.35 5.12 23.36
C SER A 61 26.01 5.40 24.73
N ALA A 62 27.30 5.10 24.88
CA ALA A 62 28.05 5.35 26.08
C ALA A 62 28.39 6.86 26.24
N PRO A 63 28.41 7.39 27.49
CA PRO A 63 28.81 8.78 27.73
C PRO A 63 30.24 9.08 27.26
N THR A 64 30.43 10.22 26.61
CA THR A 64 31.74 10.68 26.13
C THR A 64 32.41 11.57 27.20
N PHE A 65 33.66 11.98 26.97
CA PHE A 65 34.35 12.89 27.86
C PHE A 65 33.63 14.24 27.98
N ARG A 66 32.91 14.70 26.93
CA ARG A 66 32.10 15.92 26.94
C ARG A 66 30.94 15.83 27.93
N HIS A 67 30.26 14.69 27.99
CA HIS A 67 29.20 14.45 28.98
C HIS A 67 29.74 14.46 30.43
N LYS A 68 30.99 13.98 30.64
CA LYS A 68 31.64 14.01 31.96
C LYS A 68 32.08 15.42 32.34
N MET A 69 32.33 16.29 31.39
CA MET A 69 32.73 17.69 31.59
C MET A 69 31.52 18.60 31.82
N TYR A 70 30.40 18.35 31.12
CA TYR A 70 29.22 19.16 31.18
C TYR A 70 27.97 18.27 31.10
N ASP A 71 27.30 18.05 32.21
CA ASP A 71 26.15 17.13 32.33
C ASP A 71 24.97 17.49 31.39
N ALA A 72 24.83 18.78 31.08
CA ALA A 72 23.79 19.24 30.17
C ALA A 72 24.14 19.10 28.68
N TYR A 73 25.34 18.62 28.32
CA TYR A 73 25.76 18.44 26.93
C TYR A 73 24.82 17.50 26.20
N LYS A 74 24.30 17.92 25.03
CA LYS A 74 23.27 17.20 24.23
C LYS A 74 21.95 16.87 24.96
N GLY A 75 21.76 17.42 26.18
CA GLY A 75 20.59 17.13 27.04
C GLY A 75 19.25 17.62 26.48
N THR A 76 19.25 18.54 25.51
CA THR A 76 18.05 19.05 24.83
C THR A 76 17.70 18.27 23.56
N ARG A 77 18.56 17.33 23.12
CA ARG A 77 18.29 16.51 21.93
C ARG A 77 17.09 15.58 22.16
N LYS A 78 16.15 15.59 21.20
CA LYS A 78 15.05 14.61 21.21
C LYS A 78 15.60 13.20 20.98
N PRO A 79 15.00 12.16 21.58
CA PRO A 79 15.36 10.79 21.25
C PRO A 79 15.27 10.53 19.74
N MET A 80 16.13 9.65 19.26
CA MET A 80 16.07 9.18 17.88
C MET A 80 14.71 8.53 17.62
N ALA A 81 14.07 8.87 16.49
CA ALA A 81 12.81 8.24 16.06
C ALA A 81 12.97 6.72 16.00
N ASP A 82 11.95 5.97 16.40
CA ASP A 82 12.05 4.50 16.48
C ASP A 82 12.25 3.88 15.08
N GLU A 83 11.63 4.48 14.06
CA GLU A 83 11.78 4.11 12.65
C GLU A 83 13.22 4.27 12.15
N LEU A 84 13.95 5.27 12.65
CA LEU A 84 15.38 5.44 12.34
C LEU A 84 16.25 4.51 13.18
N ARG A 85 15.89 4.33 14.45
CA ARG A 85 16.63 3.46 15.40
C ARG A 85 16.72 2.02 14.89
N GLN A 86 15.64 1.50 14.29
CA GLN A 86 15.60 0.17 13.68
C GLN A 86 16.57 0.04 12.50
N GLN A 87 16.82 1.12 11.75
CA GLN A 87 17.67 1.10 10.55
C GLN A 87 19.16 1.16 10.85
N VAL A 88 19.58 1.63 12.05
CA VAL A 88 21.01 1.70 12.43
C VAL A 88 21.69 0.31 12.40
N PRO A 89 21.15 -0.75 13.06
CA PRO A 89 21.74 -2.08 12.97
C PRO A 89 21.74 -2.65 11.54
N VAL A 90 20.68 -2.41 10.77
CA VAL A 90 20.56 -2.84 9.36
C VAL A 90 21.63 -2.17 8.49
N MET A 91 21.92 -0.88 8.71
CA MET A 91 22.98 -0.18 8.00
C MET A 91 24.36 -0.76 8.33
N LYS A 92 24.61 -1.07 9.60
CA LYS A 92 25.87 -1.71 10.01
C LYS A 92 26.02 -3.11 9.41
N GLU A 93 24.94 -3.90 9.35
CA GLU A 93 24.88 -5.18 8.68
C GLU A 93 25.20 -5.04 7.17
N MET A 94 24.60 -4.04 6.51
CA MET A 94 24.87 -3.75 5.10
C MET A 94 26.33 -3.37 4.86
N LEU A 95 26.90 -2.49 5.68
CA LEU A 95 28.31 -2.11 5.57
C LEU A 95 29.25 -3.31 5.78
N ALA A 96 28.94 -4.15 6.76
CA ALA A 96 29.70 -5.39 6.99
C ALA A 96 29.59 -6.36 5.79
N ALA A 97 28.38 -6.53 5.24
CA ALA A 97 28.15 -7.33 4.04
C ALA A 97 28.91 -6.79 2.82
N MET A 98 29.06 -5.47 2.70
CA MET A 98 29.86 -4.82 1.67
C MET A 98 31.37 -4.84 1.96
N GLY A 99 31.82 -5.36 3.10
CA GLY A 99 33.22 -5.34 3.51
C GLY A 99 33.73 -3.95 3.91
N VAL A 100 32.82 -3.00 4.20
CA VAL A 100 33.17 -1.64 4.63
C VAL A 100 33.37 -1.62 6.15
N PRO A 101 34.57 -1.25 6.65
CA PRO A 101 34.82 -1.19 8.06
C PRO A 101 33.99 -0.15 8.78
N VAL A 102 33.40 -0.55 9.91
CA VAL A 102 32.70 0.34 10.85
C VAL A 102 33.57 0.51 12.08
N VAL A 103 33.91 1.76 12.41
CA VAL A 103 34.75 2.09 13.57
C VAL A 103 33.93 2.84 14.61
N THR A 104 34.08 2.38 15.86
CA THR A 104 33.48 2.99 17.05
C THR A 104 34.49 3.01 18.18
N LYS A 105 34.41 3.99 19.10
CA LYS A 105 35.31 4.05 20.27
C LYS A 105 34.55 4.56 21.49
N GLU A 106 34.56 3.78 22.56
CA GLU A 106 33.97 4.22 23.83
C GLU A 106 34.70 5.47 24.37
N GLY A 107 33.90 6.43 24.85
CA GLY A 107 34.35 7.69 25.40
C GLY A 107 34.61 8.81 24.39
N TYR A 108 34.49 8.52 23.09
CA TYR A 108 34.65 9.47 22.00
C TYR A 108 33.41 9.46 21.08
N GLU A 109 33.20 10.55 20.39
CA GLU A 109 32.14 10.69 19.36
C GLU A 109 32.71 10.30 17.96
N ALA A 110 31.80 10.06 16.99
CA ALA A 110 32.19 9.76 15.62
C ALA A 110 33.11 10.87 15.04
N ASP A 111 32.84 12.12 15.34
CA ASP A 111 33.63 13.27 14.90
C ASP A 111 35.08 13.22 15.41
N ASP A 112 35.31 12.78 16.64
CA ASP A 112 36.63 12.60 17.21
C ASP A 112 37.40 11.47 16.51
N ILE A 113 36.69 10.40 16.15
CA ILE A 113 37.24 9.27 15.36
C ILE A 113 37.65 9.75 13.97
N LEU A 114 36.75 10.46 13.29
CA LEU A 114 36.97 11.01 11.95
C LEU A 114 38.14 12.00 11.95
N GLY A 115 38.17 12.92 12.93
CA GLY A 115 39.22 13.92 13.07
C GLY A 115 40.58 13.30 13.33
N THR A 116 40.67 12.33 14.26
CA THR A 116 41.91 11.62 14.58
C THR A 116 42.44 10.86 13.37
N LEU A 117 41.61 10.11 12.67
CA LEU A 117 42.03 9.32 11.52
C LEU A 117 42.38 10.21 10.31
N ALA A 118 41.64 11.28 10.09
CA ALA A 118 41.92 12.23 9.03
C ALA A 118 43.32 12.86 9.22
N LYS A 119 43.63 13.33 10.43
CA LYS A 119 44.95 13.93 10.74
C LYS A 119 46.08 12.93 10.58
N ARG A 120 45.94 11.72 11.11
CA ARG A 120 46.98 10.65 10.94
C ARG A 120 47.24 10.31 9.46
N CYS A 121 46.17 10.30 8.63
CA CYS A 121 46.34 9.98 7.21
C CYS A 121 46.88 11.16 6.41
N GLU A 122 46.51 12.41 6.77
CA GLU A 122 47.12 13.63 6.21
C GLU A 122 48.65 13.66 6.49
N GLU A 123 49.09 13.37 7.73
CA GLU A 123 50.46 13.26 8.11
C GLU A 123 51.20 12.13 7.37
N ALA A 124 50.51 11.06 6.97
CA ALA A 124 51.05 10.00 6.14
C ALA A 124 51.09 10.37 4.63
N GLY A 125 50.67 11.59 4.24
CA GLY A 125 50.68 12.05 2.86
C GLY A 125 49.47 11.64 2.01
N MET A 126 48.34 11.27 2.63
CA MET A 126 47.11 10.90 1.94
C MET A 126 46.20 12.13 1.76
N GLU A 127 45.43 12.12 0.69
CA GLU A 127 44.26 13.00 0.54
C GLU A 127 43.06 12.42 1.29
N VAL A 128 42.38 13.24 2.10
CA VAL A 128 41.28 12.78 2.94
C VAL A 128 40.00 13.54 2.60
N SER A 129 38.87 12.80 2.42
CA SER A 129 37.52 13.37 2.31
C SER A 129 36.68 12.90 3.48
N ILE A 130 36.19 13.83 4.29
CA ILE A 130 35.25 13.56 5.38
C ILE A 130 33.85 13.90 4.88
N VAL A 131 32.91 12.93 4.92
CA VAL A 131 31.53 13.09 4.48
C VAL A 131 30.61 13.12 5.69
N SER A 132 30.01 14.25 5.97
CA SER A 132 29.04 14.45 7.06
C SER A 132 28.06 15.57 6.74
N GLY A 133 26.89 15.54 7.36
CA GLY A 133 25.95 16.67 7.38
C GLY A 133 26.29 17.71 8.43
N ASP A 134 27.23 17.41 9.35
CA ASP A 134 27.62 18.29 10.43
C ASP A 134 28.65 19.32 9.97
N ARG A 135 28.39 20.59 10.28
CA ARG A 135 29.28 21.69 9.94
C ARG A 135 30.43 21.86 10.94
N ASP A 136 30.35 21.22 12.10
CA ASP A 136 31.41 21.33 13.10
C ASP A 136 32.70 20.66 12.61
N LEU A 137 32.57 19.71 11.68
CA LEU A 137 33.71 19.09 10.99
C LEU A 137 34.48 20.07 10.07
N LEU A 138 33.93 21.27 9.75
CA LEU A 138 34.65 22.29 8.99
C LEU A 138 35.96 22.78 9.68
N GLN A 139 36.06 22.63 11.01
CA GLN A 139 37.27 22.89 11.79
C GLN A 139 38.45 21.97 11.40
N LEU A 140 38.20 20.83 10.76
CA LEU A 140 39.20 19.86 10.32
C LEU A 140 39.73 20.13 8.91
N ALA A 141 39.09 21.03 8.15
CA ALA A 141 39.47 21.31 6.77
C ALA A 141 40.90 21.85 6.64
N THR A 142 41.66 21.28 5.70
CA THR A 142 43.03 21.73 5.35
C THR A 142 43.17 21.83 3.83
N ASP A 143 44.39 21.89 3.32
CA ASP A 143 44.65 21.78 1.88
C ASP A 143 44.54 20.30 1.40
N HIS A 144 44.61 19.31 2.30
CA HIS A 144 44.59 17.89 2.03
C HIS A 144 43.37 17.17 2.68
N ILE A 145 42.73 17.81 3.65
CA ILE A 145 41.46 17.33 4.24
C ILE A 145 40.31 18.15 3.68
N LYS A 146 39.40 17.47 2.95
CA LYS A 146 38.19 18.04 2.36
C LYS A 146 36.97 17.62 3.13
N ILE A 147 36.12 18.55 3.52
CA ILE A 147 34.81 18.29 4.15
C ILE A 147 33.73 18.32 3.07
N ARG A 148 32.99 17.22 2.93
CA ARG A 148 31.92 17.04 1.95
C ARG A 148 30.57 17.01 2.66
N ILE A 149 29.74 18.01 2.40
CA ILE A 149 28.43 18.16 3.03
C ILE A 149 27.33 17.89 2.01
N PRO A 150 26.65 16.71 2.07
CA PRO A 150 25.52 16.42 1.20
C PRO A 150 24.37 17.38 1.48
N LYS A 151 23.67 17.88 0.44
CA LYS A 151 22.43 18.68 0.53
C LYS A 151 21.36 18.07 -0.34
N THR A 152 20.19 17.80 0.26
CA THR A 152 19.04 17.30 -0.47
C THR A 152 18.28 18.47 -1.10
N LYS A 153 18.12 18.46 -2.43
CA LYS A 153 17.28 19.38 -3.21
C LYS A 153 16.15 18.59 -3.88
N LYS A 154 15.14 19.30 -4.40
CA LYS A 154 14.05 18.66 -5.17
C LYS A 154 14.54 17.86 -6.39
N THR A 155 15.72 18.21 -6.92
CA THR A 155 16.36 17.59 -8.09
C THR A 155 17.35 16.46 -7.74
N GLY A 156 17.53 16.14 -6.46
CA GLY A 156 18.47 15.10 -5.99
C GLY A 156 19.44 15.60 -4.92
N THR A 157 20.45 14.79 -4.59
CA THR A 157 21.47 15.14 -3.60
C THR A 157 22.66 15.85 -4.29
N GLU A 158 22.91 17.09 -3.90
CA GLU A 158 24.17 17.82 -4.21
C GLU A 158 25.14 17.69 -3.05
N ILE A 159 26.45 17.80 -3.34
CA ILE A 159 27.49 17.75 -2.32
C ILE A 159 28.27 19.06 -2.41
N GLU A 160 28.38 19.76 -1.28
CA GLU A 160 29.25 20.96 -1.16
C GLU A 160 30.61 20.53 -0.58
N ASP A 161 31.68 20.92 -1.25
CA ASP A 161 33.03 20.61 -0.86
C ASP A 161 33.71 21.83 -0.21
N TYR A 162 34.42 21.63 0.90
CA TYR A 162 35.11 22.66 1.66
C TYR A 162 36.54 22.23 1.99
N TYR A 163 37.53 22.91 1.40
CA TYR A 163 38.91 22.97 1.88
C TYR A 163 39.10 24.17 2.80
N ALA A 164 40.25 24.34 3.41
CA ALA A 164 40.55 25.44 4.30
C ALA A 164 40.26 26.81 3.66
N LYS A 165 40.61 26.98 2.38
CA LYS A 165 40.33 28.20 1.60
C LYS A 165 38.82 28.48 1.42
N ASP A 166 38.01 27.46 1.28
CA ASP A 166 36.58 27.59 1.07
C ASP A 166 35.88 27.95 2.38
N VAL A 167 36.35 27.43 3.53
CA VAL A 167 35.90 27.81 4.87
C VAL A 167 36.20 29.29 5.10
N LEU A 168 37.43 29.73 4.81
CA LEU A 168 37.84 31.13 4.95
C LEU A 168 36.99 32.05 4.06
N LEU A 169 36.75 31.68 2.81
CA LEU A 169 35.95 32.46 1.87
C LEU A 169 34.49 32.61 2.34
N LYS A 170 33.90 31.53 2.87
CA LYS A 170 32.48 31.50 3.21
C LYS A 170 32.18 32.06 4.60
N TYR A 171 33.04 31.74 5.58
CA TYR A 171 32.81 32.05 6.99
C TYR A 171 33.70 33.18 7.51
N GLN A 172 34.62 33.72 6.69
CA GLN A 172 35.57 34.78 7.00
C GLN A 172 36.59 34.47 8.10
N VAL A 173 36.68 33.21 8.53
CA VAL A 173 37.60 32.68 9.52
C VAL A 173 38.25 31.42 9.03
N THR A 174 39.46 31.12 9.51
CA THR A 174 40.12 29.84 9.21
C THR A 174 39.40 28.66 9.91
N PRO A 175 39.63 27.41 9.49
CA PRO A 175 39.08 26.22 10.18
C PRO A 175 39.32 26.20 11.67
N THR A 176 40.51 26.58 12.13
CA THR A 176 40.87 26.66 13.56
C THR A 176 40.14 27.80 14.27
N GLU A 177 40.06 28.98 13.64
CA GLU A 177 39.30 30.11 14.17
C GLU A 177 37.79 29.86 14.20
N PHE A 178 37.29 28.93 13.39
CA PHE A 178 35.87 28.52 13.38
C PHE A 178 35.44 27.90 14.72
N ILE A 179 36.35 27.21 15.43
CA ILE A 179 36.10 26.68 16.79
C ILE A 179 35.76 27.84 17.76
N ASP A 180 36.53 28.92 17.69
CA ASP A 180 36.33 30.07 18.57
C ASP A 180 35.03 30.79 18.29
N VAL A 181 34.64 30.88 17.01
CA VAL A 181 33.31 31.40 16.64
C VAL A 181 32.20 30.59 17.25
N LYS A 182 32.26 29.23 17.09
CA LYS A 182 31.30 28.31 17.71
C LYS A 182 31.28 28.40 19.23
N ALA A 183 32.42 28.52 19.85
CA ALA A 183 32.52 28.64 21.29
C ALA A 183 31.91 29.92 21.85
N LEU A 184 32.03 31.05 21.12
CA LEU A 184 31.44 32.33 21.50
C LEU A 184 29.91 32.33 21.31
N MET A 185 29.43 31.85 20.15
CA MET A 185 27.99 31.87 19.85
C MET A 185 27.19 30.76 20.53
N GLY A 186 27.85 29.67 20.97
CA GLY A 186 27.23 28.47 21.48
C GLY A 186 26.60 27.63 20.35
N ASP A 187 26.07 26.46 20.73
CA ASP A 187 25.31 25.59 19.84
C ASP A 187 24.08 25.05 20.56
N THR A 188 22.90 25.41 20.05
CA THR A 188 21.63 24.96 20.63
C THR A 188 21.35 23.49 20.37
N SER A 189 21.91 22.87 19.30
CA SER A 189 21.71 21.48 18.97
C SER A 189 22.47 20.55 19.92
N ASP A 190 23.65 20.98 20.36
CA ASP A 190 24.51 20.25 21.29
C ASP A 190 24.44 20.80 22.73
N ASN A 191 23.58 21.79 22.92
CA ASN A 191 23.42 22.48 24.20
C ASN A 191 24.75 23.06 24.74
N ILE A 192 25.59 23.59 23.82
CA ILE A 192 26.80 24.31 24.18
C ILE A 192 26.39 25.75 24.49
N PRO A 193 26.69 26.27 25.72
CA PRO A 193 26.08 27.51 26.20
C PRO A 193 26.55 28.77 25.45
N GLY A 194 27.79 28.80 24.97
CA GLY A 194 28.36 30.02 24.41
C GLY A 194 28.47 31.17 25.40
N VAL A 195 28.65 32.40 24.91
CA VAL A 195 28.61 33.64 25.70
C VAL A 195 27.23 34.31 25.54
N PRO A 196 26.46 34.54 26.62
CA PRO A 196 25.13 35.13 26.53
C PRO A 196 25.15 36.46 25.73
N GLY A 197 24.27 36.54 24.70
CA GLY A 197 24.12 37.75 23.88
C GLY A 197 25.19 37.96 22.79
N ILE A 198 26.12 37.02 22.60
CA ILE A 198 27.06 36.98 21.46
C ILE A 198 26.52 35.94 20.46
N GLY A 199 25.90 36.42 19.39
CA GLY A 199 25.46 35.56 18.29
C GLY A 199 26.47 35.48 17.16
N GLU A 200 26.18 34.66 16.12
CA GLU A 200 27.09 34.36 15.00
C GLU A 200 27.81 35.59 14.41
N LYS A 201 27.06 36.67 14.09
CA LYS A 201 27.65 37.88 13.47
C LYS A 201 28.67 38.53 14.39
N THR A 202 28.37 38.65 15.70
CA THR A 202 29.26 39.27 16.68
C THR A 202 30.46 38.35 16.94
N ALA A 203 30.26 37.05 17.10
CA ALA A 203 31.33 36.08 17.28
C ALA A 203 32.30 36.09 16.08
N THR A 204 31.77 36.03 14.86
CA THR A 204 32.61 36.12 13.63
C THR A 204 33.42 37.43 13.59
N ALA A 205 32.79 38.58 13.84
CA ALA A 205 33.49 39.88 13.82
C ALA A 205 34.63 39.96 14.86
N LEU A 206 34.40 39.40 16.08
CA LEU A 206 35.40 39.34 17.12
C LEU A 206 36.59 38.44 16.70
N ILE A 207 36.31 37.25 16.16
CA ILE A 207 37.38 36.32 15.76
C ILE A 207 38.12 36.80 14.50
N VAL A 208 37.47 37.46 13.56
CA VAL A 208 38.15 38.12 12.44
C VAL A 208 39.12 39.17 12.93
N GLN A 209 38.73 39.93 13.96
CA GLN A 209 39.55 41.02 14.48
C GLN A 209 40.66 40.54 15.44
N TYR A 210 40.33 39.66 16.38
CA TYR A 210 41.23 39.23 17.48
C TYR A 210 41.84 37.85 17.29
N LYS A 211 41.38 37.06 16.34
CA LYS A 211 41.88 35.74 15.93
C LYS A 211 41.59 34.59 16.93
N SER A 212 41.41 34.86 18.18
CA SER A 212 41.03 33.87 19.20
C SER A 212 40.22 34.51 20.32
N ILE A 213 39.54 33.64 21.11
CA ILE A 213 38.80 34.08 22.32
C ILE A 213 39.75 34.66 23.35
N GLU A 214 40.92 34.06 23.52
CA GLU A 214 41.94 34.47 24.46
C GLU A 214 42.41 35.89 24.17
N ASN A 215 42.78 36.16 22.92
CA ASN A 215 43.20 37.51 22.49
C ASN A 215 42.04 38.51 22.51
N ALA A 216 40.83 38.10 22.19
CA ALA A 216 39.64 38.94 22.36
C ALA A 216 39.40 39.32 23.85
N TYR A 217 39.66 38.38 24.74
CA TYR A 217 39.54 38.65 26.19
C TYR A 217 40.65 39.59 26.73
N GLU A 218 41.88 39.48 26.24
CA GLU A 218 42.99 40.40 26.56
C GLU A 218 42.65 41.83 26.14
N HIS A 219 41.89 42.02 25.07
CA HIS A 219 41.46 43.33 24.53
C HIS A 219 39.98 43.61 24.82
N VAL A 220 39.39 43.00 25.85
CA VAL A 220 37.96 43.02 26.16
C VAL A 220 37.41 44.44 26.31
N GLU A 221 38.18 45.41 26.80
CA GLU A 221 37.77 46.83 26.94
C GLU A 221 37.64 47.58 25.60
N GLU A 222 38.22 47.06 24.52
CA GLU A 222 38.17 47.63 23.17
C GLU A 222 37.04 47.08 22.32
N ILE A 223 36.36 46.00 22.79
CA ILE A 223 35.32 45.32 22.07
C ILE A 223 34.05 46.18 21.89
N LYS A 224 33.55 46.18 20.70
CA LYS A 224 32.25 46.79 20.34
C LYS A 224 31.29 45.71 19.83
N PRO A 225 29.99 45.77 20.18
CA PRO A 225 29.36 46.75 21.08
C PRO A 225 29.71 46.53 22.55
N PRO A 226 29.56 47.55 23.43
CA PRO A 226 29.92 47.46 24.85
C PRO A 226 29.29 46.25 25.57
N ARG A 227 28.09 45.81 25.19
CA ARG A 227 27.43 44.63 25.75
C ARG A 227 28.22 43.36 25.46
N ALA A 228 28.85 43.23 24.30
CA ALA A 228 29.66 42.04 23.99
C ALA A 228 30.96 42.02 24.83
N SER A 229 31.58 43.17 25.06
CA SER A 229 32.68 43.33 25.99
C SER A 229 32.32 42.90 27.42
N THR A 230 31.23 43.48 28.00
CA THR A 230 30.78 43.12 29.33
C THR A 230 30.44 41.61 29.44
N ASN A 231 29.72 41.05 28.49
CA ASN A 231 29.30 39.65 28.54
C ASN A 231 30.51 38.71 28.35
N LEU A 232 31.48 39.00 27.50
CA LEU A 232 32.68 38.19 27.37
C LEU A 232 33.51 38.26 28.65
N LYS A 233 33.61 39.41 29.31
CA LYS A 233 34.32 39.58 30.56
C LYS A 233 33.70 38.80 31.73
N GLU A 234 32.36 38.85 31.82
CA GLU A 234 31.61 38.15 32.90
C GLU A 234 31.54 36.62 32.68
N HIS A 235 31.61 36.16 31.41
CA HIS A 235 31.37 34.76 31.04
C HIS A 235 32.56 34.11 30.30
N TYR A 236 33.78 34.55 30.60
CA TYR A 236 34.98 34.02 29.95
C TYR A 236 35.21 32.53 30.21
N ASP A 237 35.01 32.11 31.47
CA ASP A 237 35.10 30.66 31.83
C ASP A 237 34.11 29.80 31.04
N MET A 238 32.92 30.34 30.78
CA MET A 238 31.91 29.69 29.92
C MET A 238 32.33 29.62 28.44
N ALA A 239 32.98 30.64 27.94
CA ALA A 239 33.57 30.66 26.61
C ALA A 239 34.68 29.59 26.47
N GLN A 240 35.55 29.45 27.44
CA GLN A 240 36.61 28.42 27.47
C GLN A 240 36.04 26.99 27.54
N MET A 241 35.03 26.79 28.39
CA MET A 241 34.31 25.51 28.46
C MET A 241 33.63 25.20 27.11
N SER A 242 32.95 26.18 26.50
CA SER A 242 32.30 26.03 25.18
C SER A 242 33.31 25.72 24.09
N LYS A 243 34.52 26.34 24.10
CA LYS A 243 35.62 26.04 23.20
C LYS A 243 36.05 24.57 23.32
N THR A 244 36.23 24.10 24.56
CA THR A 244 36.60 22.68 24.78
C THR A 244 35.52 21.71 24.29
N LEU A 245 34.22 22.01 24.52
CA LEU A 245 33.10 21.21 24.06
C LEU A 245 32.97 21.22 22.53
N ALA A 246 33.23 22.35 21.87
CA ALA A 246 33.14 22.49 20.41
C ALA A 246 34.36 21.94 19.68
N THR A 247 35.49 21.74 20.36
CA THR A 247 36.74 21.22 19.74
C THR A 247 36.63 19.69 19.50
N ILE A 248 36.89 19.29 18.27
CA ILE A 248 36.98 17.86 17.90
C ILE A 248 38.37 17.36 18.33
N GLU A 249 38.39 16.23 19.06
CA GLU A 249 39.62 15.60 19.52
C GLU A 249 40.29 14.86 18.34
N THR A 250 41.50 15.30 17.99
CA THR A 250 42.27 14.74 16.86
C THR A 250 43.40 13.79 17.28
N ASN A 251 43.54 13.53 18.59
CA ASN A 251 44.53 12.61 19.17
C ASN A 251 43.92 11.48 20.00
N ALA A 252 42.68 11.12 19.68
CA ALA A 252 41.99 10.03 20.37
C ALA A 252 42.77 8.71 20.26
N LYS A 253 42.78 7.92 21.34
CA LYS A 253 43.46 6.59 21.38
C LYS A 253 42.64 5.57 20.59
N ILE A 254 42.73 5.64 19.25
CA ILE A 254 42.04 4.73 18.33
C ILE A 254 43.07 3.69 17.88
N ASP A 255 42.82 2.43 18.25
CA ASP A 255 43.59 1.28 17.83
C ASP A 255 43.00 0.67 16.56
N TYR A 256 43.25 1.33 15.42
CA TYR A 256 42.78 0.91 14.12
C TYR A 256 43.90 1.11 13.07
N ASP A 257 44.23 0.01 12.35
CA ASP A 257 45.15 0.08 11.22
C ASP A 257 44.38 0.44 9.95
N ILE A 258 44.66 1.58 9.37
CA ILE A 258 44.02 2.08 8.16
C ILE A 258 44.12 1.11 6.96
N LYS A 259 45.13 0.23 6.96
CA LYS A 259 45.25 -0.80 5.91
C LYS A 259 44.04 -1.73 5.82
N ASN A 260 43.34 -1.92 6.93
CA ASN A 260 42.10 -2.72 6.97
C ASN A 260 40.90 -2.04 6.24
N ALA A 261 41.04 -0.76 5.93
CA ALA A 261 40.04 0.01 5.18
C ALA A 261 40.36 0.08 3.68
N ARG A 262 41.37 -0.67 3.20
CA ARG A 262 41.82 -0.62 1.80
C ARG A 262 40.73 -1.15 0.87
N LEU A 263 40.40 -0.36 -0.14
CA LEU A 263 39.49 -0.68 -1.23
C LEU A 263 40.33 -0.84 -2.51
N VAL A 264 40.39 -2.04 -3.05
CA VAL A 264 41.19 -2.31 -4.27
C VAL A 264 40.43 -1.81 -5.48
N GLN A 265 39.13 -2.11 -5.55
CA GLN A 265 38.20 -1.63 -6.57
C GLN A 265 36.79 -1.51 -6.00
N ILE A 266 35.97 -0.60 -6.56
CA ILE A 266 34.61 -0.35 -6.06
C ILE A 266 33.74 -1.60 -6.21
N SER A 267 33.98 -2.44 -7.23
CA SER A 267 33.29 -3.71 -7.42
C SER A 267 33.44 -4.70 -6.26
N ASP A 268 34.49 -4.59 -5.44
CA ASP A 268 34.67 -5.47 -4.28
C ASP A 268 33.61 -5.26 -3.21
N LEU A 269 32.89 -4.11 -3.23
CA LEU A 269 31.78 -3.81 -2.34
C LEU A 269 30.48 -4.52 -2.73
N TYR A 270 30.39 -5.00 -3.97
CA TYR A 270 29.18 -5.66 -4.50
C TYR A 270 29.23 -7.16 -4.24
N THR A 271 29.30 -7.53 -2.96
CA THR A 271 29.35 -8.93 -2.53
C THR A 271 28.00 -9.63 -2.68
N LYS A 272 28.01 -10.97 -2.63
CA LYS A 272 26.78 -11.78 -2.63
C LYS A 272 25.92 -11.51 -1.39
N GLU A 273 26.54 -11.31 -0.23
CA GLU A 273 25.89 -11.00 1.03
C GLU A 273 25.16 -9.64 0.97
N ALA A 274 25.85 -8.62 0.43
CA ALA A 274 25.25 -7.29 0.22
C ALA A 274 24.11 -7.33 -0.81
N TYR A 275 24.24 -8.13 -1.88
CA TYR A 275 23.16 -8.38 -2.84
C TYR A 275 21.91 -8.99 -2.17
N LEU A 276 22.09 -10.04 -1.36
CA LEU A 276 20.99 -10.70 -0.65
C LEU A 276 20.31 -9.75 0.34
N LEU A 277 21.08 -8.90 1.01
CA LEU A 277 20.53 -7.90 1.92
C LEU A 277 19.78 -6.78 1.18
N CYS A 278 20.31 -6.29 0.04
CA CYS A 278 19.58 -5.37 -0.83
C CYS A 278 18.27 -5.97 -1.35
N LYS A 279 18.25 -7.27 -1.63
CA LYS A 279 17.06 -8.02 -2.02
C LYS A 279 16.02 -8.07 -0.89
N ARG A 280 16.45 -8.43 0.33
CA ARG A 280 15.61 -8.43 1.54
C ARG A 280 15.01 -7.04 1.83
N LEU A 281 15.81 -5.99 1.64
CA LEU A 281 15.40 -4.60 1.84
C LEU A 281 14.59 -4.02 0.66
N GLU A 282 14.40 -4.78 -0.42
CA GLU A 282 13.63 -4.42 -1.62
C GLU A 282 14.18 -3.22 -2.41
N PHE A 283 15.48 -3.04 -2.40
CA PHE A 283 16.17 -1.96 -3.11
C PHE A 283 16.35 -2.27 -4.61
N LYS A 284 15.24 -2.39 -5.34
CA LYS A 284 15.21 -2.79 -6.76
C LYS A 284 16.21 -2.01 -7.63
N GLN A 285 16.29 -0.68 -7.46
CA GLN A 285 17.21 0.17 -8.25
C GLN A 285 18.69 -0.05 -7.92
N LEU A 286 19.01 -0.49 -6.72
CA LEU A 286 20.40 -0.76 -6.33
C LEU A 286 20.88 -2.14 -6.77
N LEU A 287 19.97 -3.11 -6.95
CA LEU A 287 20.31 -4.46 -7.36
C LEU A 287 21.04 -4.50 -8.70
N GLY A 288 20.70 -3.61 -9.64
CA GLY A 288 21.39 -3.50 -10.94
C GLY A 288 22.87 -3.07 -10.87
N ARG A 289 23.36 -2.61 -9.70
CA ARG A 289 24.78 -2.28 -9.48
C ARG A 289 25.63 -3.49 -9.12
N PHE A 290 24.99 -4.56 -8.67
CA PHE A 290 25.65 -5.79 -8.29
C PHE A 290 25.79 -6.66 -9.54
N GLU A 291 26.98 -6.64 -10.16
CA GLU A 291 27.37 -7.61 -11.21
C GLU A 291 27.68 -8.99 -10.60
N VAL A 292 27.01 -9.35 -9.52
CA VAL A 292 27.04 -10.72 -9.05
C VAL A 292 26.41 -11.52 -10.19
N GLU A 293 27.10 -12.55 -10.67
CA GLU A 293 26.45 -13.60 -11.43
C GLU A 293 25.25 -14.03 -10.57
N ALA A 294 24.07 -13.41 -10.82
CA ALA A 294 22.82 -13.99 -10.35
C ALA A 294 22.95 -15.46 -10.71
N PRO A 295 22.68 -16.42 -9.80
CA PRO A 295 22.76 -17.82 -10.13
C PRO A 295 22.09 -17.94 -11.47
N LYS A 296 22.86 -18.29 -12.53
CA LYS A 296 22.38 -18.28 -13.92
C LYS A 296 21.05 -18.93 -13.87
N ASN A 297 20.01 -18.21 -14.28
CA ASN A 297 18.67 -18.75 -14.27
C ASN A 297 18.65 -19.88 -15.31
N GLN A 298 19.02 -21.09 -14.87
CA GLN A 298 19.16 -22.25 -15.75
C GLN A 298 17.82 -22.59 -16.42
N ALA A 299 16.69 -22.07 -15.88
CA ALA A 299 15.39 -22.29 -16.47
C ALA A 299 15.28 -21.65 -17.87
N GLU A 300 15.85 -20.45 -18.08
CA GLU A 300 15.81 -19.80 -19.40
C GLU A 300 16.49 -20.59 -20.50
N GLU A 301 17.54 -21.36 -20.17
CA GLU A 301 18.25 -22.20 -21.14
C GLU A 301 17.35 -23.32 -21.71
N HIS A 302 16.24 -23.60 -21.04
CA HIS A 302 15.28 -24.65 -21.38
C HIS A 302 13.94 -24.12 -21.92
N PHE A 303 13.78 -22.79 -22.09
CA PHE A 303 12.59 -22.20 -22.70
C PHE A 303 12.57 -22.46 -24.21
N GLN A 304 11.49 -23.06 -24.69
CA GLN A 304 11.38 -23.48 -26.10
C GLN A 304 10.13 -22.89 -26.74
N PHE A 305 10.28 -22.48 -28.00
CA PHE A 305 9.23 -21.91 -28.83
C PHE A 305 8.73 -22.93 -29.84
N ILE A 306 7.43 -23.19 -29.87
CA ILE A 306 6.79 -24.24 -30.68
C ILE A 306 5.65 -23.63 -31.53
N THR A 307 5.64 -23.96 -32.82
CA THR A 307 4.61 -23.51 -33.79
C THR A 307 3.95 -24.66 -34.53
N GLU A 308 4.51 -25.89 -34.44
CA GLU A 308 4.02 -27.06 -35.17
C GLU A 308 3.16 -27.99 -34.30
N GLU A 309 1.97 -28.38 -34.78
CA GLU A 309 1.08 -29.31 -34.06
C GLU A 309 1.74 -30.65 -33.77
N LYS A 310 2.51 -31.20 -34.70
CA LYS A 310 3.17 -32.52 -34.55
C LYS A 310 4.17 -32.51 -33.39
N GLU A 311 4.87 -31.40 -33.18
CA GLU A 311 5.81 -31.22 -32.09
C GLU A 311 5.06 -30.99 -30.76
N ALA A 312 4.01 -30.16 -30.78
CA ALA A 312 3.16 -29.94 -29.62
C ALA A 312 2.58 -31.27 -29.08
N ARG A 313 2.03 -32.12 -29.94
CA ARG A 313 1.51 -33.45 -29.56
C ARG A 313 2.58 -34.34 -28.90
N LYS A 314 3.82 -34.31 -29.41
CA LYS A 314 4.94 -35.08 -28.79
C LYS A 314 5.30 -34.56 -27.40
N ILE A 315 5.24 -33.24 -27.20
CA ILE A 315 5.56 -32.60 -25.91
C ILE A 315 4.48 -32.93 -24.88
N PHE A 316 3.20 -32.68 -25.24
CA PHE A 316 2.09 -32.98 -24.33
C PHE A 316 2.01 -34.49 -23.98
N ALA A 317 2.40 -35.38 -24.88
CA ALA A 317 2.50 -36.82 -24.59
C ALA A 317 3.56 -37.19 -23.53
N LYS A 318 4.48 -36.28 -23.18
CA LYS A 318 5.45 -36.48 -22.09
C LYS A 318 4.86 -36.21 -20.72
N ILE A 319 3.76 -35.45 -20.63
CA ILE A 319 3.09 -35.11 -19.38
C ILE A 319 2.40 -36.38 -18.85
N LYS A 320 2.87 -36.92 -17.71
CA LYS A 320 2.35 -38.16 -17.13
C LYS A 320 2.30 -38.05 -15.60
N GLY A 321 1.09 -37.92 -15.05
CA GLY A 321 0.84 -38.13 -13.61
C GLY A 321 1.49 -37.15 -12.66
N GLY A 322 2.01 -36.00 -13.15
CA GLY A 322 2.66 -34.96 -12.33
C GLY A 322 1.92 -33.65 -12.37
N LEU A 323 2.60 -32.60 -11.87
CA LEU A 323 2.14 -31.21 -11.94
C LEU A 323 2.37 -30.64 -13.34
N CYS A 324 1.37 -29.99 -13.91
CA CYS A 324 1.44 -29.24 -15.16
C CYS A 324 0.98 -27.79 -14.93
N ALA A 325 1.88 -26.85 -15.10
CA ALA A 325 1.54 -25.44 -15.14
C ALA A 325 1.17 -25.01 -16.56
N PHE A 326 0.19 -24.11 -16.68
CA PHE A 326 -0.17 -23.48 -17.95
C PHE A 326 -0.51 -21.99 -17.77
N LYS A 327 -0.36 -21.24 -18.85
CA LYS A 327 -0.82 -19.84 -18.91
C LYS A 327 -1.26 -19.54 -20.34
N ILE A 328 -2.50 -19.10 -20.49
CA ILE A 328 -3.01 -18.55 -21.77
C ILE A 328 -2.48 -17.13 -21.92
N ILE A 329 -1.86 -16.86 -23.04
CA ILE A 329 -1.42 -15.51 -23.43
C ILE A 329 -2.46 -14.97 -24.41
N PRO A 330 -3.30 -14.01 -24.00
CA PRO A 330 -4.35 -13.46 -24.87
C PRO A 330 -3.75 -12.57 -25.96
N PHE A 331 -4.54 -12.22 -26.97
CA PHE A 331 -4.26 -11.08 -27.83
C PHE A 331 -4.39 -9.78 -27.02
N GLU A 332 -3.51 -8.82 -27.26
CA GLU A 332 -3.57 -7.51 -26.63
C GLU A 332 -4.09 -6.47 -27.64
N GLU A 333 -5.17 -5.77 -27.31
CA GLU A 333 -5.65 -4.65 -28.12
C GLU A 333 -4.66 -3.49 -28.08
N GLU A 334 -4.32 -2.91 -29.24
CA GLU A 334 -3.53 -1.68 -29.29
C GLU A 334 -4.31 -0.54 -28.60
N LYS A 335 -3.84 -0.07 -27.45
CA LYS A 335 -4.37 1.13 -26.80
C LYS A 335 -4.10 2.35 -27.69
N GLY A 336 -5.05 2.72 -28.54
CA GLY A 336 -4.93 3.89 -29.41
C GLY A 336 -5.95 4.02 -30.55
N GLN A 337 -6.82 3.04 -30.77
CA GLN A 337 -7.78 3.09 -31.86
C GLN A 337 -9.25 3.35 -31.45
N THR A 338 -9.51 3.86 -30.26
CA THR A 338 -10.89 4.16 -29.80
C THR A 338 -11.43 5.54 -30.24
N GLU A 339 -10.76 6.31 -31.10
CA GLU A 339 -11.24 7.65 -31.49
C GLU A 339 -11.68 7.77 -32.99
N GLU A 340 -11.68 6.70 -33.77
CA GLU A 340 -12.31 6.72 -35.10
C GLU A 340 -13.33 5.59 -35.28
N LEU A 341 -14.40 5.65 -34.51
CA LEU A 341 -15.64 4.91 -34.79
C LEU A 341 -16.28 5.43 -36.09
N GLY A 342 -15.94 4.82 -37.23
CA GLY A 342 -16.57 5.17 -38.49
C GLY A 342 -16.19 4.36 -39.71
N GLN A 343 -15.15 3.54 -39.64
CA GLN A 343 -14.83 2.62 -40.75
C GLN A 343 -14.45 1.24 -40.18
N MET A 344 -15.46 0.36 -40.10
CA MET A 344 -15.19 -1.08 -40.05
C MET A 344 -14.30 -1.41 -41.26
N SER A 345 -13.06 -1.86 -40.97
CA SER A 345 -12.19 -2.41 -42.02
C SER A 345 -12.91 -3.61 -42.66
N LEU A 346 -13.33 -3.45 -43.87
CA LEU A 346 -13.97 -4.50 -44.69
C LEU A 346 -13.05 -5.70 -44.95
N PHE A 347 -11.85 -5.73 -44.33
CA PHE A 347 -10.77 -6.70 -44.50
C PHE A 347 -10.30 -7.31 -43.17
N ALA A 348 -11.05 -7.20 -42.06
CA ALA A 348 -10.73 -7.98 -40.89
C ALA A 348 -10.87 -9.47 -41.21
N THR A 349 -9.78 -10.15 -41.42
CA THR A 349 -9.76 -11.62 -41.49
C THR A 349 -10.31 -12.15 -40.18
N PRO A 350 -11.33 -13.03 -40.20
CA PRO A 350 -11.87 -13.58 -38.94
C PRO A 350 -10.72 -14.19 -38.13
N GLN A 351 -10.60 -13.77 -36.87
CA GLN A 351 -9.58 -14.27 -36.00
C GLN A 351 -9.88 -15.75 -35.71
N ILE A 352 -9.09 -16.64 -36.28
CA ILE A 352 -9.32 -18.08 -36.23
C ILE A 352 -9.02 -18.63 -34.83
N ASN A 353 -8.16 -17.97 -34.07
CA ASN A 353 -7.69 -18.39 -32.74
C ASN A 353 -8.29 -17.50 -31.67
N ARG A 354 -8.67 -18.10 -30.51
CA ARG A 354 -9.24 -17.41 -29.34
C ARG A 354 -8.18 -16.65 -28.53
N PHE A 355 -6.90 -17.03 -28.63
CA PHE A 355 -5.78 -16.43 -27.93
C PHE A 355 -4.50 -16.51 -28.75
N PHE A 356 -3.51 -15.72 -28.39
CA PHE A 356 -2.22 -15.64 -29.10
C PHE A 356 -1.37 -16.89 -28.94
N GLY A 357 -1.33 -17.46 -27.72
CA GLY A 357 -0.55 -18.66 -27.46
C GLY A 357 -0.77 -19.21 -26.05
N MET A 358 -0.11 -20.33 -25.76
CA MET A 358 -0.18 -21.00 -24.46
C MET A 358 1.24 -21.33 -24.00
N ALA A 359 1.60 -20.91 -22.78
CA ALA A 359 2.81 -21.39 -22.11
C ALA A 359 2.49 -22.60 -21.23
N VAL A 360 3.38 -23.58 -21.21
CA VAL A 360 3.24 -24.81 -20.42
C VAL A 360 4.57 -25.18 -19.77
N SER A 361 4.53 -25.54 -18.48
CA SER A 361 5.71 -26.05 -17.74
C SER A 361 5.31 -27.26 -16.90
N PHE A 362 6.09 -28.35 -17.02
CA PHE A 362 5.84 -29.60 -16.28
C PHE A 362 7.12 -30.25 -15.72
N GLY A 363 8.19 -29.46 -15.69
CA GLY A 363 9.49 -29.83 -15.12
C GLY A 363 10.46 -28.66 -15.14
N GLU A 364 11.54 -28.74 -14.36
CA GLU A 364 12.56 -27.68 -14.30
C GLU A 364 13.19 -27.37 -15.67
N LYS A 365 13.19 -28.35 -16.58
CA LYS A 365 13.75 -28.25 -17.93
C LYS A 365 12.71 -28.33 -19.05
N ASP A 366 11.44 -28.46 -18.70
CA ASP A 366 10.35 -28.68 -19.63
C ASP A 366 9.37 -27.50 -19.59
N THR A 367 9.80 -26.37 -20.16
CA THR A 367 8.97 -25.16 -20.30
C THR A 367 8.90 -24.73 -21.77
N TYR A 368 7.69 -24.59 -22.28
CA TYR A 368 7.39 -24.38 -23.67
C TYR A 368 6.38 -23.25 -23.84
N PHE A 369 6.57 -22.43 -24.91
CA PHE A 369 5.54 -21.53 -25.40
C PHE A 369 5.05 -22.00 -26.76
N PHE A 370 3.77 -22.25 -26.87
CA PHE A 370 3.08 -22.69 -28.09
C PHE A 370 2.35 -21.47 -28.68
N GLN A 371 2.85 -20.95 -29.81
CA GLN A 371 2.15 -19.85 -30.50
C GLN A 371 1.05 -20.40 -31.39
N CYS A 372 -0.15 -19.82 -31.30
CA CYS A 372 -1.24 -20.19 -32.18
C CYS A 372 -0.95 -19.81 -33.65
N SER A 373 -1.28 -20.72 -34.57
CA SER A 373 -1.12 -20.59 -36.03
C SER A 373 -2.28 -21.27 -36.75
N LYS A 374 -2.23 -21.30 -38.08
CA LYS A 374 -3.20 -22.09 -38.88
C LYS A 374 -3.04 -23.60 -38.67
N GLU A 375 -1.82 -24.06 -38.35
CA GLU A 375 -1.50 -25.48 -38.14
C GLU A 375 -1.69 -25.89 -36.69
N LEU A 376 -1.36 -24.99 -35.74
CA LEU A 376 -1.50 -25.20 -34.29
C LEU A 376 -2.56 -24.21 -33.77
N SER A 377 -3.84 -24.57 -33.89
CA SER A 377 -4.93 -23.69 -33.43
C SER A 377 -5.10 -23.69 -31.93
N SER A 378 -5.76 -22.62 -31.39
CA SER A 378 -6.14 -22.53 -29.96
C SER A 378 -6.95 -23.74 -29.52
N ASP A 379 -7.84 -24.29 -30.36
CA ASP A 379 -8.67 -25.45 -30.00
C ASP A 379 -7.83 -26.72 -29.89
N VAL A 380 -6.82 -26.88 -30.74
CA VAL A 380 -5.86 -28.00 -30.65
C VAL A 380 -5.07 -27.90 -29.33
N LEU A 381 -4.59 -26.71 -28.96
CA LEU A 381 -3.86 -26.51 -27.70
C LEU A 381 -4.72 -26.81 -26.47
N VAL A 382 -5.96 -26.35 -26.46
CA VAL A 382 -6.92 -26.68 -25.37
C VAL A 382 -7.18 -28.17 -25.30
N SER A 383 -7.41 -28.85 -26.45
CA SER A 383 -7.60 -30.31 -26.49
C SER A 383 -6.35 -31.03 -25.96
N LEU A 384 -5.14 -30.65 -26.38
CA LEU A 384 -3.90 -31.25 -25.89
C LEU A 384 -3.71 -31.05 -24.38
N LEU A 385 -4.04 -29.89 -23.82
CA LEU A 385 -3.97 -29.62 -22.40
C LEU A 385 -4.98 -30.48 -21.63
N THR A 386 -6.24 -30.52 -22.08
CA THR A 386 -7.32 -31.28 -21.41
C THR A 386 -7.19 -32.78 -21.57
N GLU A 387 -6.57 -33.29 -22.63
CA GLU A 387 -6.26 -34.69 -22.85
C GLU A 387 -4.93 -35.13 -22.23
N SER A 388 -4.16 -34.18 -21.67
CA SER A 388 -2.90 -34.51 -21.03
C SER A 388 -3.14 -35.36 -19.75
N ALA A 389 -2.19 -36.24 -19.44
CA ALA A 389 -2.30 -37.12 -18.29
C ALA A 389 -1.69 -36.50 -17.00
N ALA A 390 -1.80 -35.20 -16.81
CA ALA A 390 -1.35 -34.54 -15.58
C ALA A 390 -2.25 -34.92 -14.40
N GLY A 391 -1.64 -35.08 -13.22
CA GLY A 391 -2.39 -35.33 -11.97
C GLY A 391 -2.96 -34.05 -11.37
N GLU A 392 -2.20 -32.95 -11.50
CA GLU A 392 -2.57 -31.62 -11.00
C GLU A 392 -2.19 -30.53 -12.02
N TYR A 393 -2.97 -29.46 -12.00
CA TYR A 393 -2.70 -28.28 -12.83
C TYR A 393 -2.53 -27.04 -11.97
N VAL A 394 -1.66 -26.12 -12.40
CA VAL A 394 -1.48 -24.80 -11.77
C VAL A 394 -1.42 -23.70 -12.82
N THR A 395 -1.97 -22.54 -12.48
CA THR A 395 -1.90 -21.36 -13.34
C THR A 395 -1.78 -20.08 -12.52
N LEU A 396 -1.48 -18.98 -13.19
CA LEU A 396 -1.56 -17.63 -12.64
C LEU A 396 -2.84 -16.95 -13.14
N ASP A 397 -3.70 -16.52 -12.22
CA ASP A 397 -4.95 -15.82 -12.52
C ASP A 397 -5.86 -16.62 -13.48
N LEU A 398 -6.54 -17.59 -12.94
CA LEU A 398 -7.37 -18.56 -13.67
C LEU A 398 -8.61 -17.91 -14.32
N LYS A 399 -9.27 -16.98 -13.60
CA LYS A 399 -10.60 -16.47 -13.98
C LYS A 399 -10.67 -15.96 -15.44
N PRO A 400 -9.79 -15.05 -15.91
CA PRO A 400 -9.85 -14.58 -17.29
C PRO A 400 -9.52 -15.66 -18.34
N GLN A 401 -8.89 -16.77 -17.92
CA GLN A 401 -8.51 -17.85 -18.82
C GLN A 401 -9.66 -18.83 -19.07
N LEU A 402 -10.64 -18.94 -18.14
CA LEU A 402 -11.76 -19.91 -18.24
C LEU A 402 -12.58 -19.69 -19.53
N LYS A 403 -12.86 -18.45 -19.88
CA LYS A 403 -13.57 -18.11 -21.15
C LYS A 403 -12.75 -18.52 -22.38
N LEU A 404 -11.47 -18.20 -22.40
CA LEU A 404 -10.56 -18.52 -23.51
C LEU A 404 -10.35 -20.03 -23.68
N LEU A 405 -10.42 -20.79 -22.59
CA LEU A 405 -10.38 -22.25 -22.59
C LEU A 405 -11.71 -22.89 -23.05
N GLY A 406 -12.82 -22.13 -23.13
CA GLY A 406 -14.15 -22.65 -23.42
C GLY A 406 -14.72 -23.52 -22.29
N MET A 407 -14.29 -23.28 -21.05
CA MET A 407 -14.68 -24.11 -19.89
C MET A 407 -15.96 -23.63 -19.22
N LEU A 408 -16.47 -22.45 -19.52
CA LEU A 408 -17.71 -21.90 -18.94
C LEU A 408 -18.95 -22.67 -19.40
N GLU A 409 -18.97 -23.14 -20.67
CA GLU A 409 -20.09 -23.89 -21.23
C GLU A 409 -20.05 -25.40 -20.90
N GLN A 410 -18.88 -25.95 -20.59
CA GLN A 410 -18.65 -27.39 -20.39
C GLN A 410 -18.49 -27.76 -18.89
N LYS A 411 -19.26 -27.16 -18.02
CA LYS A 411 -19.20 -27.39 -16.57
C LYS A 411 -19.16 -28.87 -16.23
N GLN A 412 -18.10 -29.33 -15.57
CA GLN A 412 -17.98 -30.58 -14.79
C GLN A 412 -17.47 -31.86 -15.45
N LYS A 413 -17.07 -31.97 -16.71
CA LYS A 413 -16.63 -33.26 -17.26
C LYS A 413 -15.24 -33.22 -17.92
N GLY A 414 -14.32 -32.40 -17.46
CA GLY A 414 -12.98 -32.33 -18.01
C GLY A 414 -11.90 -32.70 -17.01
N VAL A 415 -10.72 -32.96 -17.53
CA VAL A 415 -9.49 -33.22 -16.74
C VAL A 415 -9.09 -31.98 -15.91
N LEU A 416 -9.46 -30.78 -16.35
CA LEU A 416 -9.28 -29.53 -15.62
C LEU A 416 -10.54 -29.24 -14.77
N ASN A 417 -10.67 -29.89 -13.64
CA ASN A 417 -11.75 -29.65 -12.69
C ASN A 417 -11.25 -28.88 -11.45
N GLN A 418 -12.18 -28.41 -10.63
CA GLN A 418 -11.86 -27.66 -9.42
C GLN A 418 -10.94 -28.41 -8.44
N GLU A 419 -11.01 -29.76 -8.44
CA GLU A 419 -10.28 -30.58 -7.47
C GLU A 419 -8.79 -30.67 -7.79
N ASN A 420 -8.42 -30.60 -9.08
CA ASN A 420 -7.03 -30.75 -9.53
C ASN A 420 -6.39 -29.45 -10.03
N LEU A 421 -7.06 -28.31 -9.90
CA LEU A 421 -6.58 -27.02 -10.37
C LEU A 421 -6.21 -26.09 -9.21
N PHE A 422 -5.09 -25.40 -9.33
CA PHE A 422 -4.54 -24.48 -8.34
C PHE A 422 -4.28 -23.11 -9.01
N ASP A 423 -4.86 -22.06 -8.46
CA ASP A 423 -4.56 -20.67 -8.87
C ASP A 423 -3.53 -20.07 -7.91
N ALA A 424 -2.32 -19.82 -8.43
CA ALA A 424 -1.23 -19.28 -7.62
C ALA A 424 -1.43 -17.80 -7.23
N VAL A 425 -2.24 -17.02 -7.97
CA VAL A 425 -2.56 -15.64 -7.61
C VAL A 425 -3.53 -15.61 -6.42
N ILE A 426 -4.55 -16.48 -6.41
CA ILE A 426 -5.46 -16.63 -5.26
C ILE A 426 -4.70 -17.10 -4.02
N ALA A 427 -3.80 -18.08 -4.18
CA ALA A 427 -2.95 -18.55 -3.08
C ALA A 427 -2.06 -17.43 -2.51
N ALA A 428 -1.40 -16.67 -3.38
CA ALA A 428 -0.56 -15.54 -2.98
C ALA A 428 -1.34 -14.44 -2.26
N TYR A 429 -2.55 -14.14 -2.73
CA TYR A 429 -3.45 -13.20 -2.07
C TYR A 429 -3.81 -13.64 -0.64
N LEU A 430 -4.16 -14.89 -0.43
CA LEU A 430 -4.46 -15.41 0.91
C LEU A 430 -3.25 -15.33 1.83
N LEU A 431 -2.06 -15.66 1.32
CA LEU A 431 -0.81 -15.63 2.09
C LEU A 431 -0.35 -14.19 2.42
N ASN A 432 -0.59 -13.24 1.54
CA ASN A 432 -0.26 -11.81 1.78
C ASN A 432 -1.29 -10.87 1.13
N PRO A 433 -2.43 -10.59 1.79
CA PRO A 433 -3.50 -9.73 1.25
C PRO A 433 -3.18 -8.23 1.26
N LEU A 434 -1.99 -7.81 1.74
CA LEU A 434 -1.59 -6.40 1.78
C LEU A 434 -1.01 -5.90 0.45
N LYS A 435 -0.70 -6.80 -0.49
CA LYS A 435 -0.29 -6.43 -1.85
C LYS A 435 -1.52 -6.08 -2.71
N ASN A 436 -1.32 -5.16 -3.64
CA ASN A 436 -2.38 -4.78 -4.60
C ASN A 436 -2.39 -5.68 -5.85
N GLU A 437 -1.25 -6.28 -6.19
CA GLU A 437 -1.04 -7.10 -7.38
C GLU A 437 -0.08 -8.25 -7.06
N TYR A 438 -0.16 -9.33 -7.84
CA TYR A 438 0.63 -10.56 -7.64
C TYR A 438 1.27 -11.00 -8.97
N PRO A 439 2.15 -10.19 -9.58
CA PRO A 439 2.80 -10.53 -10.83
C PRO A 439 3.80 -11.69 -10.65
N TYR A 440 4.09 -12.41 -11.75
CA TYR A 440 4.92 -13.61 -11.71
C TYR A 440 6.33 -13.37 -11.13
N GLU A 441 6.93 -12.19 -11.35
CA GLU A 441 8.24 -11.85 -10.80
C GLU A 441 8.23 -11.73 -9.27
N ASP A 442 7.14 -11.26 -8.69
CA ASP A 442 6.97 -11.21 -7.23
C ASP A 442 6.79 -12.61 -6.65
N LEU A 443 5.99 -13.47 -7.30
CA LEU A 443 5.83 -14.86 -6.89
C LEU A 443 7.13 -15.66 -7.00
N ALA A 444 7.90 -15.44 -8.06
CA ALA A 444 9.22 -16.05 -8.23
C ALA A 444 10.17 -15.63 -7.10
N LYS A 445 10.17 -14.35 -6.73
CA LYS A 445 10.94 -13.81 -5.60
C LYS A 445 10.53 -14.44 -4.27
N ASP A 446 9.22 -14.41 -3.98
CA ASP A 446 8.70 -14.74 -2.66
C ASP A 446 8.70 -16.25 -2.39
N TYR A 447 8.38 -17.10 -3.40
CA TYR A 447 8.20 -18.55 -3.23
C TYR A 447 9.26 -19.42 -3.90
N VAL A 448 10.01 -18.89 -4.88
CA VAL A 448 11.05 -19.64 -5.61
C VAL A 448 12.46 -19.11 -5.29
N SER A 449 12.56 -17.99 -4.57
CA SER A 449 13.82 -17.29 -4.31
C SER A 449 14.60 -16.89 -5.58
N MET A 450 13.87 -16.62 -6.67
CA MET A 450 14.42 -16.20 -7.95
C MET A 450 14.07 -14.75 -8.25
N MET A 451 15.08 -13.98 -8.71
CA MET A 451 14.85 -12.65 -9.28
C MET A 451 14.81 -12.79 -10.80
N ILE A 452 13.65 -12.54 -11.38
CA ILE A 452 13.41 -12.59 -12.82
C ILE A 452 12.90 -11.23 -13.30
N PRO A 453 13.16 -10.85 -14.57
CA PRO A 453 12.71 -9.58 -15.10
C PRO A 453 11.18 -9.53 -15.20
N SER A 454 10.60 -8.34 -14.93
CA SER A 454 9.17 -8.11 -15.10
C SER A 454 8.78 -8.03 -16.59
N ARG A 455 7.46 -8.08 -16.86
CA ARG A 455 6.96 -7.83 -18.21
C ARG A 455 7.47 -6.48 -18.76
N VAL A 456 7.48 -5.44 -17.93
CA VAL A 456 7.92 -4.10 -18.35
C VAL A 456 9.42 -4.08 -18.66
N ASP A 457 10.25 -4.82 -17.92
CA ASP A 457 11.69 -4.93 -18.18
C ASP A 457 11.97 -5.64 -19.51
N LEU A 458 11.20 -6.68 -19.85
CA LEU A 458 11.36 -7.46 -21.06
C LEU A 458 10.74 -6.76 -22.29
N LEU A 459 9.47 -6.38 -22.19
CA LEU A 459 8.68 -5.93 -23.33
C LEU A 459 8.47 -4.41 -23.39
N GLY A 460 8.65 -3.71 -22.26
CA GLY A 460 8.31 -2.29 -22.17
C GLY A 460 6.80 -2.07 -22.32
N LYS A 461 6.42 -1.26 -23.30
CA LYS A 461 5.02 -0.96 -23.64
C LYS A 461 4.50 -1.73 -24.87
N LEU A 462 5.31 -2.62 -25.43
CA LEU A 462 4.90 -3.39 -26.62
C LEU A 462 3.75 -4.34 -26.29
N ALA A 463 2.78 -4.44 -27.20
CA ALA A 463 1.80 -5.52 -27.20
C ALA A 463 2.52 -6.84 -27.47
N ILE A 464 1.94 -7.96 -27.02
CA ILE A 464 2.61 -9.27 -27.07
C ILE A 464 2.91 -9.70 -28.51
N GLU A 465 2.01 -9.41 -29.46
CA GLU A 465 2.17 -9.73 -30.86
C GLU A 465 3.35 -8.97 -31.49
N ALA A 466 3.44 -7.67 -31.18
CA ALA A 466 4.54 -6.83 -31.62
C ALA A 466 5.87 -7.27 -30.98
N ALA A 467 5.83 -7.64 -29.68
CA ALA A 467 7.00 -8.10 -28.97
C ALA A 467 7.58 -9.40 -29.57
N PHE A 468 6.77 -10.36 -29.99
CA PHE A 468 7.26 -11.56 -30.65
C PHE A 468 7.87 -11.28 -32.04
N THR A 469 7.53 -10.13 -32.65
CA THR A 469 8.15 -9.67 -33.90
C THR A 469 9.45 -8.89 -33.67
N GLU A 470 9.45 -7.96 -32.70
CA GLU A 470 10.54 -7.01 -32.49
C GLU A 470 11.61 -7.51 -31.50
N LYS A 471 11.18 -8.26 -30.46
CA LYS A 471 12.00 -8.77 -29.37
C LYS A 471 11.65 -10.25 -29.04
N PRO A 472 11.80 -11.17 -30.00
CA PRO A 472 11.30 -12.55 -29.86
C PRO A 472 11.91 -13.32 -28.69
N ALA A 473 13.16 -13.07 -28.32
CA ALA A 473 13.79 -13.73 -27.17
C ALA A 473 13.22 -13.26 -25.84
N GLU A 474 12.98 -11.97 -25.68
CA GLU A 474 12.38 -11.38 -24.47
C GLU A 474 10.89 -11.75 -24.36
N ALA A 475 10.17 -11.80 -25.49
CA ALA A 475 8.77 -12.21 -25.53
C ALA A 475 8.60 -13.69 -25.14
N LEU A 476 9.51 -14.57 -25.63
CA LEU A 476 9.55 -15.98 -25.22
C LEU A 476 9.81 -16.10 -23.71
N LYS A 477 10.78 -15.33 -23.18
CA LYS A 477 11.07 -15.35 -21.73
C LYS A 477 9.84 -14.96 -20.93
N TYR A 478 9.19 -13.84 -21.27
CA TYR A 478 7.96 -13.39 -20.60
C TYR A 478 6.90 -14.49 -20.56
N ALA A 479 6.54 -15.05 -21.73
CA ALA A 479 5.51 -16.07 -21.83
C ALA A 479 5.86 -17.32 -21.01
N CYS A 480 7.11 -17.79 -21.10
CA CYS A 480 7.57 -18.97 -20.37
C CYS A 480 7.66 -18.74 -18.85
N TYR A 481 8.03 -17.55 -18.39
CA TYR A 481 8.08 -17.24 -16.96
C TYR A 481 6.71 -17.30 -16.30
N GLU A 482 5.64 -16.92 -17.00
CA GLU A 482 4.25 -17.03 -16.48
C GLU A 482 3.92 -18.49 -16.06
N ALA A 483 4.23 -19.48 -16.89
CA ALA A 483 3.98 -20.89 -16.58
C ALA A 483 5.04 -21.48 -15.65
N TYR A 484 6.32 -21.16 -15.86
CA TYR A 484 7.42 -21.68 -15.04
C TYR A 484 7.30 -21.25 -13.58
N THR A 485 6.97 -19.98 -13.32
CA THR A 485 6.80 -19.48 -11.96
C THR A 485 5.65 -20.17 -11.25
N ALA A 486 4.50 -20.36 -11.93
CA ALA A 486 3.38 -21.11 -11.38
C ALA A 486 3.79 -22.54 -11.00
N PHE A 487 4.53 -23.24 -11.88
CA PHE A 487 5.05 -24.58 -11.64
C PHE A 487 5.97 -24.62 -10.42
N ALA A 488 6.95 -23.72 -10.36
CA ALA A 488 7.99 -23.73 -9.33
C ALA A 488 7.49 -23.28 -7.94
N ALA A 489 6.53 -22.33 -7.90
CA ALA A 489 5.99 -21.76 -6.66
C ALA A 489 4.93 -22.65 -5.98
N LYS A 490 4.19 -23.47 -6.76
CA LYS A 490 3.00 -24.20 -6.28
C LYS A 490 3.23 -24.97 -4.99
N LYS A 491 4.34 -25.72 -4.91
CA LYS A 491 4.62 -26.55 -3.74
C LYS A 491 4.83 -25.73 -2.47
N ALA A 492 5.65 -24.66 -2.57
CA ALA A 492 5.92 -23.78 -1.42
C ALA A 492 4.65 -23.07 -0.95
N MET A 493 3.83 -22.57 -1.88
CA MET A 493 2.57 -21.90 -1.57
C MET A 493 1.57 -22.85 -0.90
N GLU A 494 1.46 -24.08 -1.39
CA GLU A 494 0.55 -25.09 -0.79
C GLU A 494 1.00 -25.49 0.62
N GLU A 495 2.31 -25.69 0.84
CA GLU A 495 2.87 -25.97 2.15
C GLU A 495 2.61 -24.81 3.14
N GLU A 496 2.75 -23.56 2.68
CA GLU A 496 2.48 -22.38 3.49
C GLU A 496 0.99 -22.18 3.79
N LEU A 497 0.09 -22.43 2.81
CA LEU A 497 -1.36 -22.43 3.04
C LEU A 497 -1.77 -23.48 4.11
N LYS A 498 -1.15 -24.66 4.09
CA LYS A 498 -1.37 -25.70 5.10
C LYS A 498 -0.81 -25.29 6.47
N ALA A 499 0.39 -24.73 6.51
CA ALA A 499 1.03 -24.26 7.74
C ALA A 499 0.28 -23.09 8.39
N THR A 500 -0.38 -22.27 7.59
CA THR A 500 -1.20 -21.14 8.04
C THR A 500 -2.68 -21.50 8.25
N GLU A 501 -3.08 -22.77 8.09
CA GLU A 501 -4.46 -23.26 8.21
C GLU A 501 -5.46 -22.62 7.23
N MET A 502 -4.97 -22.05 6.11
CA MET A 502 -5.81 -21.42 5.07
C MET A 502 -6.08 -22.34 3.86
N TYR A 503 -5.57 -23.57 3.86
CA TYR A 503 -5.72 -24.48 2.72
C TYR A 503 -7.18 -24.85 2.44
N GLU A 504 -7.98 -25.09 3.47
CA GLU A 504 -9.42 -25.38 3.32
C GLU A 504 -10.18 -24.15 2.80
N LEU A 505 -9.88 -22.95 3.31
CA LEU A 505 -10.42 -21.70 2.78
C LEU A 505 -10.11 -21.55 1.28
N PHE A 506 -8.87 -21.83 0.88
CA PHE A 506 -8.45 -21.79 -0.51
C PHE A 506 -9.24 -22.80 -1.36
N ARG A 507 -9.34 -24.07 -0.92
CA ARG A 507 -9.93 -25.15 -1.71
C ARG A 507 -11.45 -25.11 -1.76
N GLU A 508 -12.12 -24.78 -0.64
CA GLU A 508 -13.57 -24.91 -0.52
C GLU A 508 -14.33 -23.62 -0.78
N ILE A 509 -13.66 -22.47 -0.64
CA ILE A 509 -14.32 -21.17 -0.81
C ILE A 509 -13.76 -20.42 -2.01
N GLU A 510 -12.45 -20.14 -2.03
CA GLU A 510 -11.85 -19.22 -3.02
C GLU A 510 -11.72 -19.85 -4.41
N MET A 511 -11.29 -21.11 -4.52
CA MET A 511 -11.16 -21.76 -5.82
C MET A 511 -12.52 -22.00 -6.51
N PRO A 512 -13.58 -22.49 -5.84
CA PRO A 512 -14.91 -22.58 -6.45
C PRO A 512 -15.45 -21.21 -6.90
N LEU A 513 -15.17 -20.16 -6.12
CA LEU A 513 -15.61 -18.79 -6.41
C LEU A 513 -15.07 -18.27 -7.75
N VAL A 514 -13.87 -18.67 -8.18
CA VAL A 514 -13.30 -18.30 -9.48
C VAL A 514 -14.26 -18.63 -10.62
N TYR A 515 -14.88 -19.82 -10.59
CA TYR A 515 -15.83 -20.28 -11.60
C TYR A 515 -17.16 -19.53 -11.50
N THR A 516 -17.65 -19.32 -10.27
CA THR A 516 -18.88 -18.55 -10.02
C THR A 516 -18.74 -17.13 -10.57
N LEU A 517 -17.63 -16.46 -10.29
CA LEU A 517 -17.40 -15.10 -10.78
C LEU A 517 -17.21 -15.03 -12.29
N ALA A 518 -16.51 -15.99 -12.88
CA ALA A 518 -16.35 -16.04 -14.34
C ALA A 518 -17.69 -16.21 -15.08
N ASP A 519 -18.61 -17.02 -14.53
CA ASP A 519 -19.95 -17.19 -15.10
C ASP A 519 -20.82 -15.93 -14.95
N MET A 520 -20.74 -15.25 -13.81
CA MET A 520 -21.41 -13.97 -13.56
C MET A 520 -20.93 -12.89 -14.54
N GLU A 521 -19.61 -12.79 -14.72
CA GLU A 521 -18.99 -11.82 -15.66
C GLU A 521 -19.36 -12.11 -17.12
N GLU A 522 -19.39 -13.38 -17.52
CA GLU A 522 -19.81 -13.77 -18.87
C GLU A 522 -21.30 -13.54 -19.12
N THR A 523 -22.14 -13.77 -18.11
CA THR A 523 -23.60 -13.53 -18.22
C THR A 523 -23.89 -12.03 -18.29
N GLY A 524 -23.28 -11.18 -17.43
CA GLY A 524 -23.51 -9.76 -17.39
C GLY A 524 -24.95 -9.36 -17.05
N ILE A 525 -25.27 -8.06 -17.12
CA ILE A 525 -26.59 -7.48 -16.82
C ILE A 525 -27.02 -6.50 -17.91
N ILE A 526 -28.25 -6.56 -18.38
CA ILE A 526 -28.79 -5.68 -19.43
C ILE A 526 -28.96 -4.25 -18.90
N LEU A 527 -28.55 -3.25 -19.69
CA LEU A 527 -28.75 -1.84 -19.41
C LEU A 527 -29.65 -1.19 -20.48
N ASP A 528 -30.76 -0.62 -20.07
CA ASP A 528 -31.56 0.26 -20.92
C ASP A 528 -30.91 1.64 -21.02
N THR A 529 -30.16 1.84 -22.08
CA THR A 529 -29.43 3.10 -22.34
C THR A 529 -30.37 4.27 -22.63
N ALA A 530 -31.59 4.02 -23.16
CA ALA A 530 -32.56 5.06 -23.43
C ALA A 530 -33.18 5.60 -22.13
N ALA A 531 -33.59 4.70 -21.22
CA ALA A 531 -34.08 5.07 -19.89
C ALA A 531 -33.01 5.81 -19.09
N LEU A 532 -31.75 5.36 -19.16
CA LEU A 532 -30.63 5.99 -18.46
C LEU A 532 -30.33 7.39 -19.01
N LYS A 533 -30.44 7.58 -20.33
CA LYS A 533 -30.29 8.89 -20.96
C LYS A 533 -31.41 9.85 -20.54
N GLU A 534 -32.67 9.40 -20.53
CA GLU A 534 -33.80 10.22 -20.05
C GLU A 534 -33.60 10.65 -18.59
N TYR A 535 -33.11 9.75 -17.76
CA TYR A 535 -32.74 10.06 -16.37
C TYR A 535 -31.64 11.14 -16.31
N GLY A 536 -30.58 11.01 -17.11
CA GLY A 536 -29.47 11.98 -17.20
C GLY A 536 -29.94 13.38 -17.67
N ASP A 537 -30.86 13.43 -18.63
CA ASP A 537 -31.45 14.66 -19.13
C ASP A 537 -32.27 15.39 -18.04
N LYS A 538 -33.01 14.66 -17.20
CA LYS A 538 -33.72 15.23 -16.04
C LYS A 538 -32.77 15.81 -15.01
N LEU A 539 -31.66 15.13 -14.73
CA LEU A 539 -30.61 15.65 -13.84
C LEU A 539 -29.96 16.92 -14.40
N ALA A 540 -29.72 16.97 -15.71
CA ALA A 540 -29.09 18.10 -16.37
C ALA A 540 -29.87 19.41 -16.20
N VAL A 541 -31.22 19.36 -16.22
CA VAL A 541 -32.07 20.51 -15.98
C VAL A 541 -31.83 21.08 -14.58
N ARG A 542 -31.86 20.21 -13.56
CA ARG A 542 -31.70 20.66 -12.17
C ARG A 542 -30.26 21.12 -11.88
N ILE A 543 -29.27 20.47 -12.48
CA ILE A 543 -27.87 20.89 -12.41
C ILE A 543 -27.68 22.31 -12.96
N ALA A 544 -28.30 22.63 -14.11
CA ALA A 544 -28.20 23.96 -14.70
C ALA A 544 -28.91 25.05 -13.86
N GLU A 545 -30.01 24.71 -13.21
CA GLU A 545 -30.70 25.64 -12.26
C GLU A 545 -29.80 25.94 -11.07
N LEU A 546 -29.25 24.89 -10.44
CA LEU A 546 -28.35 25.05 -9.28
C LEU A 546 -27.06 25.81 -9.65
N GLU A 547 -26.48 25.52 -10.81
CA GLU A 547 -25.28 26.21 -11.28
C GLU A 547 -25.53 27.72 -11.39
N LYS A 548 -26.65 28.11 -11.99
CA LYS A 548 -27.05 29.53 -12.09
C LYS A 548 -27.26 30.16 -10.71
N GLN A 549 -27.98 29.48 -9.81
CA GLN A 549 -28.23 29.95 -8.45
C GLN A 549 -26.93 30.13 -7.66
N ILE A 550 -26.02 29.13 -7.71
CA ILE A 550 -24.73 29.20 -7.03
C ILE A 550 -23.88 30.37 -7.57
N TYR A 551 -23.89 30.63 -8.89
CA TYR A 551 -23.18 31.76 -9.47
C TYR A 551 -23.77 33.13 -9.07
N GLU A 552 -25.07 33.21 -8.98
CA GLU A 552 -25.76 34.42 -8.50
C GLU A 552 -25.41 34.69 -7.02
N GLU A 553 -25.41 33.69 -6.17
CA GLU A 553 -25.04 33.80 -4.75
C GLU A 553 -23.54 34.07 -4.54
N ALA A 554 -22.66 33.45 -5.36
CA ALA A 554 -21.23 33.69 -5.34
C ALA A 554 -20.84 35.06 -5.94
N GLY A 555 -21.69 35.61 -6.80
CA GLY A 555 -21.42 36.87 -7.53
C GLY A 555 -20.44 36.72 -8.69
N GLU A 556 -20.05 35.50 -9.06
CA GLU A 556 -19.21 35.18 -10.22
C GLU A 556 -19.32 33.71 -10.63
N ALA A 557 -18.98 33.41 -11.89
CA ALA A 557 -18.89 32.05 -12.39
C ALA A 557 -17.53 31.42 -12.03
N PHE A 558 -17.53 30.16 -11.61
CA PHE A 558 -16.35 29.39 -11.26
C PHE A 558 -16.61 27.90 -11.44
N ASN A 559 -15.56 27.07 -11.43
CA ASN A 559 -15.74 25.62 -11.47
C ASN A 559 -16.11 25.06 -10.08
N ILE A 560 -17.41 24.77 -9.88
CA ILE A 560 -17.98 24.27 -8.62
C ILE A 560 -17.36 22.91 -8.23
N ASN A 561 -16.94 22.11 -9.21
CA ASN A 561 -16.26 20.82 -8.99
C ASN A 561 -14.78 20.96 -8.66
N SER A 562 -14.19 22.16 -8.78
CA SER A 562 -12.80 22.40 -8.40
C SER A 562 -12.69 22.71 -6.89
N PRO A 563 -12.10 21.82 -6.06
CA PRO A 563 -11.95 22.10 -4.63
C PRO A 563 -11.18 23.37 -4.34
N LYS A 564 -10.24 23.73 -5.21
CA LYS A 564 -9.41 24.93 -5.08
C LYS A 564 -10.21 26.20 -5.32
N GLN A 565 -10.98 26.27 -6.41
CA GLN A 565 -11.79 27.45 -6.73
C GLN A 565 -12.94 27.61 -5.73
N LEU A 566 -13.62 26.51 -5.41
CA LEU A 566 -14.70 26.52 -4.42
C LEU A 566 -14.20 26.97 -3.03
N GLY A 567 -13.00 26.50 -2.61
CA GLY A 567 -12.41 26.92 -1.33
C GLY A 567 -12.14 28.42 -1.27
N VAL A 568 -11.69 29.04 -2.37
CA VAL A 568 -11.49 30.51 -2.47
C VAL A 568 -12.86 31.24 -2.37
N ILE A 569 -13.87 30.78 -3.12
CA ILE A 569 -15.21 31.40 -3.11
C ILE A 569 -15.83 31.34 -1.71
N LEU A 570 -15.89 30.16 -1.08
CA LEU A 570 -16.57 30.00 0.20
C LEU A 570 -15.81 30.67 1.36
N PHE A 571 -14.49 30.51 1.44
CA PHE A 571 -13.73 30.85 2.63
C PHE A 571 -12.91 32.14 2.54
N GLU A 572 -12.66 32.67 1.34
CA GLU A 572 -11.96 33.95 1.16
C GLU A 572 -12.90 35.07 0.69
N LYS A 573 -13.80 34.77 -0.25
CA LYS A 573 -14.72 35.78 -0.80
C LYS A 573 -15.98 35.95 0.03
N LEU A 574 -16.65 34.81 0.39
CA LEU A 574 -17.87 34.82 1.20
C LEU A 574 -17.59 34.76 2.71
N GLU A 575 -16.30 34.59 3.09
CA GLU A 575 -15.82 34.61 4.47
C GLU A 575 -16.53 33.60 5.39
N LEU A 576 -16.97 32.44 4.86
CA LEU A 576 -17.56 31.39 5.66
C LEU A 576 -16.53 30.80 6.64
N PRO A 577 -16.98 30.29 7.82
CA PRO A 577 -16.07 29.64 8.76
C PRO A 577 -15.48 28.36 8.18
N TYR A 578 -14.16 28.18 8.30
CA TYR A 578 -13.46 26.98 7.83
C TYR A 578 -12.86 26.18 8.98
N GLY A 579 -12.99 24.86 8.95
CA GLY A 579 -12.49 23.99 10.01
C GLY A 579 -11.03 23.55 9.85
N LYS A 580 -10.55 23.38 8.61
CA LYS A 580 -9.19 22.85 8.35
C LYS A 580 -8.63 23.36 7.03
N LYS A 581 -7.40 23.90 7.09
CA LYS A 581 -6.60 24.24 5.91
C LYS A 581 -5.65 23.08 5.59
N THR A 582 -5.66 22.60 4.36
CA THR A 582 -4.77 21.54 3.88
C THR A 582 -3.50 22.15 3.26
N LYS A 583 -2.51 21.32 2.90
CA LYS A 583 -1.30 21.79 2.18
C LYS A 583 -1.63 22.45 0.83
N THR A 584 -2.77 22.11 0.24
CA THR A 584 -3.21 22.58 -1.09
C THR A 584 -4.32 23.63 -1.05
N GLY A 585 -4.79 24.05 0.12
CA GLY A 585 -5.84 25.03 0.29
C GLY A 585 -6.89 24.63 1.34
N TYR A 586 -8.10 25.14 1.23
CA TYR A 586 -9.21 24.83 2.13
C TYR A 586 -9.83 23.47 1.81
N SER A 587 -10.23 22.74 2.83
CA SER A 587 -10.98 21.49 2.62
C SER A 587 -12.43 21.82 2.23
N THR A 588 -12.86 21.31 1.08
CA THR A 588 -14.25 21.34 0.60
C THR A 588 -14.87 19.94 0.52
N ALA A 589 -14.40 19.02 1.39
CA ALA A 589 -14.97 17.68 1.52
C ALA A 589 -16.42 17.76 1.99
N ALA A 590 -17.25 16.78 1.60
CA ALA A 590 -18.67 16.74 1.94
C ALA A 590 -18.93 16.94 3.44
N GLU A 591 -18.19 16.24 4.29
CA GLU A 591 -18.28 16.32 5.76
C GLU A 591 -18.06 17.75 6.32
N VAL A 592 -17.25 18.57 5.63
CA VAL A 592 -17.01 19.97 6.01
C VAL A 592 -18.17 20.85 5.57
N LEU A 593 -18.65 20.63 4.34
CA LEU A 593 -19.76 21.40 3.77
C LEU A 593 -21.10 21.06 4.44
N GLU A 594 -21.37 19.82 4.76
CA GLU A 594 -22.59 19.37 5.47
C GLU A 594 -22.77 20.08 6.83
N LYS A 595 -21.67 20.42 7.52
CA LYS A 595 -21.73 21.19 8.77
C LYS A 595 -22.11 22.65 8.57
N LEU A 596 -21.86 23.19 7.40
CA LEU A 596 -22.15 24.57 7.04
C LEU A 596 -23.50 24.73 6.34
N ALA A 597 -24.00 23.67 5.69
CA ALA A 597 -25.22 23.71 4.90
C ALA A 597 -26.47 24.22 5.66
N PRO A 598 -26.68 23.89 6.97
CA PRO A 598 -27.85 24.43 7.70
C PRO A 598 -27.88 25.95 7.83
N ASP A 599 -26.70 26.60 7.85
CA ASP A 599 -26.56 28.04 8.09
C ASP A 599 -26.35 28.83 6.80
N TYR A 600 -25.92 28.17 5.70
CA TYR A 600 -25.53 28.80 4.45
C TYR A 600 -26.18 28.13 3.22
N PRO A 601 -27.24 28.72 2.62
CA PRO A 601 -27.97 28.14 1.49
C PRO A 601 -27.08 27.76 0.31
N ILE A 602 -26.12 28.60 -0.08
CA ILE A 602 -25.15 28.32 -1.15
C ILE A 602 -24.39 26.99 -0.92
N VAL A 603 -24.12 26.65 0.34
CA VAL A 603 -23.42 25.37 0.64
C VAL A 603 -24.32 24.17 0.43
N ALA A 604 -25.62 24.31 0.76
CA ALA A 604 -26.62 23.28 0.50
C ALA A 604 -26.78 23.06 -1.02
N ASP A 605 -26.87 24.14 -1.80
CA ASP A 605 -26.96 24.08 -3.26
C ASP A 605 -25.71 23.47 -3.91
N ILE A 606 -24.53 23.78 -3.39
CA ILE A 606 -23.27 23.18 -3.85
C ILE A 606 -23.23 21.67 -3.53
N LEU A 607 -23.70 21.24 -2.40
CA LEU A 607 -23.79 19.81 -2.05
C LEU A 607 -24.75 19.08 -2.99
N GLU A 608 -25.94 19.64 -3.23
CA GLU A 608 -26.93 19.10 -4.17
C GLU A 608 -26.33 19.06 -5.60
N TYR A 609 -25.77 20.16 -6.08
CA TYR A 609 -25.11 20.23 -7.38
C TYR A 609 -24.04 19.14 -7.56
N ARG A 610 -23.11 19.00 -6.62
CA ARG A 610 -22.04 18.00 -6.68
C ARG A 610 -22.58 16.57 -6.69
N GLN A 611 -23.63 16.33 -5.90
CA GLN A 611 -24.32 15.04 -5.87
C GLN A 611 -24.94 14.70 -7.21
N LEU A 612 -25.74 15.62 -7.80
CA LEU A 612 -26.39 15.43 -9.09
C LEU A 612 -25.38 15.33 -10.24
N ALA A 613 -24.34 16.18 -10.24
CA ALA A 613 -23.26 16.13 -11.23
C ALA A 613 -22.52 14.80 -11.20
N LYS A 614 -22.27 14.23 -10.00
CA LYS A 614 -21.69 12.89 -9.86
C LYS A 614 -22.60 11.79 -10.38
N LEU A 615 -23.90 11.84 -10.03
CA LEU A 615 -24.88 10.87 -10.53
C LEU A 615 -24.96 10.88 -12.05
N LYS A 616 -24.95 12.07 -12.64
CA LYS A 616 -24.99 12.24 -14.09
C LYS A 616 -23.70 11.72 -14.74
N SER A 617 -22.54 12.24 -14.34
CA SER A 617 -21.27 11.92 -15.03
C SER A 617 -20.83 10.48 -14.82
N THR A 618 -20.98 9.93 -13.61
CA THR A 618 -20.48 8.57 -13.31
C THR A 618 -21.44 7.49 -13.77
N TYR A 619 -22.75 7.70 -13.60
CA TYR A 619 -23.73 6.66 -13.88
C TYR A 619 -24.52 6.93 -15.15
N ALA A 620 -25.20 8.08 -15.29
CA ALA A 620 -26.05 8.32 -16.44
C ALA A 620 -25.28 8.39 -17.77
N ASP A 621 -24.16 9.10 -17.77
CA ASP A 621 -23.31 9.23 -18.96
C ASP A 621 -22.25 8.12 -19.01
N GLY A 622 -21.69 7.73 -17.85
CA GLY A 622 -20.54 6.82 -17.76
C GLY A 622 -20.87 5.36 -18.04
N LEU A 623 -21.99 4.83 -17.53
CA LEU A 623 -22.32 3.41 -17.69
C LEU A 623 -22.56 2.99 -19.13
N VAL A 624 -23.05 3.90 -19.98
CA VAL A 624 -23.32 3.63 -21.40
C VAL A 624 -22.07 3.16 -22.15
N HIS A 625 -20.88 3.63 -21.74
CA HIS A 625 -19.61 3.25 -22.38
C HIS A 625 -19.18 1.80 -22.12
N PHE A 626 -19.79 1.14 -21.14
CA PHE A 626 -19.49 -0.25 -20.79
C PHE A 626 -20.48 -1.27 -21.35
N VAL A 627 -21.47 -0.81 -22.12
CA VAL A 627 -22.45 -1.72 -22.74
C VAL A 627 -21.81 -2.42 -23.93
N ALA A 628 -21.76 -3.74 -23.88
CA ALA A 628 -21.23 -4.58 -24.94
C ALA A 628 -22.23 -4.75 -26.10
N GLU A 629 -21.85 -5.44 -27.17
CA GLU A 629 -22.68 -5.64 -28.38
C GLU A 629 -23.97 -6.40 -28.10
N ASP A 630 -24.00 -7.24 -27.06
CA ASP A 630 -25.18 -7.99 -26.61
C ASP A 630 -26.16 -7.15 -25.75
N GLY A 631 -25.84 -5.86 -25.52
CA GLY A 631 -26.65 -4.95 -24.70
C GLY A 631 -26.46 -5.11 -23.20
N ARG A 632 -25.44 -5.87 -22.76
CA ARG A 632 -25.14 -6.14 -21.35
C ARG A 632 -23.88 -5.40 -20.89
N ILE A 633 -23.80 -5.18 -19.59
CA ILE A 633 -22.59 -4.75 -18.90
C ILE A 633 -21.96 -5.98 -18.26
N HIS A 634 -20.70 -6.23 -18.57
CA HIS A 634 -19.87 -7.29 -18.00
C HIS A 634 -18.86 -6.67 -17.04
N THR A 635 -19.27 -6.46 -15.79
CA THR A 635 -18.37 -5.95 -14.74
C THR A 635 -17.30 -6.98 -14.39
N ASN A 636 -16.15 -6.54 -13.93
CA ASN A 636 -15.11 -7.43 -13.41
C ASN A 636 -15.19 -7.50 -11.87
N PHE A 637 -15.39 -8.68 -11.31
CA PHE A 637 -15.40 -8.93 -9.87
C PHE A 637 -14.00 -9.35 -9.39
N ASN A 638 -13.30 -8.44 -8.72
CA ASN A 638 -11.94 -8.69 -8.24
C ASN A 638 -11.96 -9.43 -6.91
N GLN A 639 -11.31 -10.59 -6.88
CA GLN A 639 -11.21 -11.47 -5.71
C GLN A 639 -9.99 -11.18 -4.83
N THR A 640 -8.97 -10.49 -5.35
CA THR A 640 -7.63 -10.37 -4.76
C THR A 640 -7.22 -8.94 -4.37
N ILE A 641 -8.17 -7.99 -4.32
CA ILE A 641 -7.85 -6.57 -4.05
C ILE A 641 -8.10 -6.19 -2.59
N THR A 642 -9.22 -6.63 -2.01
CA THR A 642 -9.57 -6.17 -0.67
C THR A 642 -8.89 -6.97 0.42
N VAL A 643 -8.34 -6.30 1.43
CA VAL A 643 -7.69 -6.96 2.59
C VAL A 643 -8.66 -7.70 3.51
N THR A 644 -9.98 -7.45 3.37
CA THR A 644 -11.03 -8.06 4.22
C THR A 644 -11.62 -9.34 3.64
N GLY A 645 -11.24 -9.72 2.43
CA GLY A 645 -11.87 -10.83 1.71
C GLY A 645 -13.14 -10.44 0.92
N ARG A 646 -13.63 -9.20 1.05
CA ARG A 646 -14.75 -8.73 0.23
C ARG A 646 -14.37 -8.70 -1.25
N LEU A 647 -15.34 -8.91 -2.12
CA LEU A 647 -15.20 -8.67 -3.55
C LEU A 647 -15.23 -7.16 -3.83
N SER A 648 -14.57 -6.72 -4.88
CA SER A 648 -14.76 -5.40 -5.48
C SER A 648 -15.17 -5.54 -6.92
N SER A 649 -15.87 -4.54 -7.46
CA SER A 649 -16.35 -4.52 -8.84
C SER A 649 -15.69 -3.34 -9.56
N THR A 650 -15.21 -3.58 -10.79
CA THR A 650 -14.57 -2.56 -11.65
C THR A 650 -15.04 -2.72 -13.09
N ASP A 651 -14.91 -1.68 -13.86
CA ASP A 651 -15.15 -1.62 -15.30
C ASP A 651 -16.56 -2.08 -15.76
N PRO A 652 -17.67 -1.50 -15.21
CA PRO A 652 -17.78 -0.46 -14.20
C PRO A 652 -17.98 -1.01 -12.79
N ASN A 653 -17.81 -0.15 -11.75
CA ASN A 653 -18.14 -0.54 -10.39
C ASN A 653 -19.66 -0.49 -10.15
N LEU A 654 -20.32 -1.64 -10.20
CA LEU A 654 -21.76 -1.79 -9.94
C LEU A 654 -22.11 -1.80 -8.45
N GLN A 655 -21.14 -2.07 -7.56
CA GLN A 655 -21.36 -2.11 -6.11
C GLN A 655 -21.51 -0.73 -5.46
N ASN A 656 -21.14 0.34 -6.18
CA ASN A 656 -21.16 1.71 -5.69
C ASN A 656 -22.38 2.53 -6.17
N ILE A 657 -23.38 1.92 -6.80
CA ILE A 657 -24.62 2.60 -7.19
C ILE A 657 -25.31 3.09 -5.91
N PRO A 658 -25.57 4.40 -5.74
CA PRO A 658 -26.06 4.94 -4.47
C PRO A 658 -27.46 4.45 -4.10
N MET A 659 -27.61 3.86 -2.91
CA MET A 659 -28.89 3.34 -2.39
C MET A 659 -29.55 4.23 -1.33
N ARG A 660 -28.77 5.10 -0.68
CA ARG A 660 -29.27 5.97 0.41
C ARG A 660 -30.13 7.15 -0.07
N ILE A 661 -29.96 7.51 -1.34
CA ILE A 661 -30.58 8.69 -1.96
C ILE A 661 -31.57 8.19 -3.00
N GLU A 662 -32.81 8.65 -2.98
CA GLU A 662 -33.85 8.22 -3.91
C GLU A 662 -33.43 8.40 -5.38
N LEU A 663 -32.86 9.56 -5.73
CA LEU A 663 -32.33 9.79 -7.07
C LEU A 663 -31.27 8.76 -7.48
N GLY A 664 -30.39 8.35 -6.55
CA GLY A 664 -29.40 7.30 -6.83
C GLY A 664 -30.05 5.94 -7.06
N ARG A 665 -31.07 5.59 -6.28
CA ARG A 665 -31.85 4.33 -6.43
C ARG A 665 -32.52 4.23 -7.79
N LEU A 666 -32.98 5.36 -8.34
CA LEU A 666 -33.66 5.40 -9.66
C LEU A 666 -32.77 4.90 -10.81
N ILE A 667 -31.44 4.96 -10.66
CA ILE A 667 -30.47 4.40 -11.65
C ILE A 667 -30.73 2.91 -11.85
N ARG A 668 -31.10 2.17 -10.78
CA ARG A 668 -31.38 0.74 -10.84
C ARG A 668 -32.61 0.38 -11.72
N LYS A 669 -33.47 1.34 -12.06
CA LYS A 669 -34.58 1.13 -13.01
C LYS A 669 -34.11 0.88 -14.44
N ALA A 670 -32.91 1.37 -14.80
CA ALA A 670 -32.34 1.14 -16.12
C ALA A 670 -31.73 -0.26 -16.29
N PHE A 671 -31.57 -1.03 -15.21
CA PHE A 671 -31.10 -2.41 -15.29
C PHE A 671 -32.30 -3.35 -15.41
N LEU A 672 -32.31 -4.11 -16.49
CA LEU A 672 -33.45 -4.96 -16.88
C LEU A 672 -33.04 -6.42 -16.98
N PRO A 673 -33.93 -7.37 -16.69
CA PRO A 673 -33.72 -8.77 -17.01
C PRO A 673 -33.97 -9.03 -18.51
N GLY A 674 -33.50 -10.15 -19.03
CA GLY A 674 -33.79 -10.59 -20.37
C GLY A 674 -35.29 -10.89 -20.61
N GLU A 675 -35.67 -10.97 -21.88
CA GLU A 675 -37.07 -11.30 -22.24
C GLU A 675 -37.46 -12.68 -21.67
N GLY A 676 -38.56 -12.73 -20.94
CA GLY A 676 -39.02 -13.95 -20.24
C GLY A 676 -38.44 -14.17 -18.85
N PHE A 677 -37.62 -13.22 -18.35
CA PHE A 677 -37.01 -13.25 -17.04
C PHE A 677 -37.56 -12.15 -16.11
N VAL A 678 -37.28 -12.26 -14.83
CA VAL A 678 -37.42 -11.23 -13.79
C VAL A 678 -36.15 -11.21 -12.98
N PHE A 679 -35.91 -10.13 -12.24
CA PHE A 679 -34.87 -10.15 -11.20
C PHE A 679 -35.41 -10.73 -9.89
N MET A 680 -34.59 -11.54 -9.24
CA MET A 680 -34.77 -11.97 -7.86
C MET A 680 -33.54 -11.57 -7.08
N ASP A 681 -33.76 -10.70 -6.09
CA ASP A 681 -32.72 -10.15 -5.20
C ASP A 681 -32.91 -10.74 -3.80
N ALA A 682 -31.82 -11.09 -3.15
CA ALA A 682 -31.85 -11.49 -1.76
C ALA A 682 -30.67 -10.89 -1.00
N ASP A 683 -30.97 -10.34 0.18
CA ASP A 683 -30.05 -9.60 1.04
C ASP A 683 -30.03 -10.20 2.45
N TYR A 684 -28.84 -10.31 3.05
CA TYR A 684 -28.72 -10.72 4.44
C TYR A 684 -29.17 -9.63 5.39
N SER A 685 -30.11 -9.94 6.28
CA SER A 685 -30.48 -9.03 7.34
C SER A 685 -29.40 -8.97 8.42
N GLN A 686 -28.60 -7.92 8.40
CA GLN A 686 -27.62 -7.54 9.43
C GLN A 686 -26.57 -8.64 9.72
N ILE A 687 -25.98 -9.20 8.69
CA ILE A 687 -25.02 -10.32 8.80
C ILE A 687 -23.87 -10.06 9.79
N GLU A 688 -23.26 -8.85 9.76
CA GLU A 688 -22.11 -8.52 10.63
C GLU A 688 -22.48 -8.57 12.12
N LEU A 689 -23.70 -8.09 12.49
CA LEU A 689 -24.17 -8.17 13.88
C LEU A 689 -24.51 -9.63 14.31
N ARG A 690 -25.00 -10.45 13.39
CA ARG A 690 -25.25 -11.88 13.63
C ARG A 690 -23.93 -12.64 13.81
N VAL A 691 -22.92 -12.31 13.00
CA VAL A 691 -21.55 -12.82 13.15
C VAL A 691 -20.96 -12.40 14.51
N LEU A 692 -21.12 -11.11 14.90
CA LEU A 692 -20.68 -10.62 16.21
C LEU A 692 -21.36 -11.40 17.36
N ALA A 693 -22.69 -11.62 17.28
CA ALA A 693 -23.43 -12.38 18.28
C ALA A 693 -22.88 -13.80 18.43
N HIS A 694 -22.62 -14.48 17.32
CA HIS A 694 -22.05 -15.81 17.32
C HIS A 694 -20.64 -15.85 17.89
N MET A 695 -19.72 -15.01 17.35
CA MET A 695 -18.30 -15.03 17.72
C MET A 695 -18.07 -14.59 19.17
N SER A 696 -18.84 -13.62 19.69
CA SER A 696 -18.75 -13.18 21.07
C SER A 696 -19.39 -14.16 22.07
N GLY A 697 -20.37 -14.96 21.61
CA GLY A 697 -21.16 -15.85 22.47
C GLY A 697 -22.00 -15.08 23.51
N ASP A 698 -22.37 -13.81 23.24
CA ASP A 698 -23.21 -13.04 24.15
C ASP A 698 -24.67 -13.53 24.13
N GLU A 699 -25.09 -14.15 25.23
CA GLU A 699 -26.40 -14.79 25.32
C GLU A 699 -27.56 -13.80 25.12
N LYS A 700 -27.44 -12.56 25.61
CA LYS A 700 -28.50 -11.55 25.47
C LYS A 700 -28.67 -11.13 24.02
N LEU A 701 -27.55 -10.93 23.30
CA LEU A 701 -27.61 -10.59 21.88
C LEU A 701 -28.12 -11.78 21.05
N ILE A 702 -27.68 -13.01 21.35
CA ILE A 702 -28.18 -14.22 20.70
C ILE A 702 -29.67 -14.39 20.92
N GLU A 703 -30.16 -14.20 22.16
CA GLU A 703 -31.58 -14.34 22.49
C GLU A 703 -32.42 -13.25 21.80
N ALA A 704 -31.91 -12.01 21.72
CA ALA A 704 -32.57 -10.93 20.97
C ALA A 704 -32.81 -11.30 19.51
N TYR A 705 -31.86 -11.97 18.87
CA TYR A 705 -32.05 -12.47 17.50
C TYR A 705 -33.02 -13.64 17.40
N LYS A 706 -33.08 -14.54 18.39
CA LYS A 706 -34.03 -15.67 18.41
C LYS A 706 -35.47 -15.22 18.56
N GLN A 707 -35.70 -14.08 19.21
CA GLN A 707 -37.05 -13.49 19.38
C GLN A 707 -37.59 -12.84 18.09
N ALA A 708 -36.82 -12.82 17.00
CA ALA A 708 -37.18 -12.28 15.68
C ALA A 708 -37.77 -10.86 15.72
N GLN A 709 -37.29 -10.02 16.64
CA GLN A 709 -37.70 -8.61 16.81
C GLN A 709 -36.65 -7.67 16.24
N ASP A 710 -36.99 -6.40 16.07
CA ASP A 710 -36.09 -5.36 15.64
C ASP A 710 -34.90 -5.19 16.63
N ILE A 711 -33.72 -5.70 16.27
CA ILE A 711 -32.51 -5.68 17.11
C ILE A 711 -32.13 -4.26 17.55
N HIS A 712 -32.33 -3.23 16.69
CA HIS A 712 -31.98 -1.86 17.05
C HIS A 712 -32.98 -1.30 18.08
N ARG A 713 -34.23 -1.71 18.00
CA ARG A 713 -35.25 -1.35 18.99
C ARG A 713 -35.03 -2.08 20.31
N ILE A 714 -34.64 -3.38 20.26
CA ILE A 714 -34.24 -4.14 21.45
C ILE A 714 -33.02 -3.50 22.12
N THR A 715 -31.98 -3.19 21.35
CA THR A 715 -30.78 -2.53 21.87
C THR A 715 -31.14 -1.17 22.48
N ALA A 716 -31.98 -0.37 21.83
CA ALA A 716 -32.47 0.91 22.39
C ALA A 716 -33.19 0.70 23.71
N SER A 717 -34.13 -0.26 23.77
CA SER A 717 -34.88 -0.60 25.00
C SER A 717 -33.92 -0.97 26.15
N GLN A 718 -32.95 -1.80 25.89
CA GLN A 718 -32.02 -2.31 26.89
C GLN A 718 -30.98 -1.26 27.31
N VAL A 719 -30.41 -0.54 26.35
CA VAL A 719 -29.35 0.48 26.62
C VAL A 719 -29.91 1.74 27.27
N PHE A 720 -31.14 2.17 26.93
CA PHE A 720 -31.79 3.34 27.47
C PHE A 720 -32.76 3.03 28.64
N HIS A 721 -32.93 1.74 28.98
CA HIS A 721 -33.84 1.25 30.01
C HIS A 721 -35.30 1.74 29.81
N ILE A 722 -35.78 1.66 28.58
CA ILE A 722 -37.11 2.07 28.14
C ILE A 722 -37.88 0.82 27.69
N PRO A 723 -39.18 0.70 28.00
CA PRO A 723 -40.02 -0.38 27.47
C PRO A 723 -39.92 -0.45 25.91
N PHE A 724 -39.91 -1.65 25.35
CA PHE A 724 -39.72 -1.88 23.90
C PHE A 724 -40.73 -1.06 23.05
N ASP A 725 -41.99 -1.01 23.49
CA ASP A 725 -43.07 -0.30 22.77
C ASP A 725 -42.99 1.23 22.87
N GLU A 726 -42.23 1.75 23.86
CA GLU A 726 -42.00 3.18 24.09
C GLU A 726 -40.75 3.72 23.41
N VAL A 727 -39.93 2.84 22.75
CA VAL A 727 -38.72 3.27 22.03
C VAL A 727 -39.11 4.17 20.84
N THR A 728 -38.60 5.39 20.85
CA THR A 728 -38.80 6.35 19.76
C THR A 728 -37.92 6.03 18.53
N ASP A 729 -38.30 6.53 17.36
CA ASP A 729 -37.53 6.37 16.13
C ASP A 729 -36.13 7.00 16.24
N LEU A 730 -35.98 8.09 17.01
CA LEU A 730 -34.68 8.70 17.30
C LEU A 730 -33.79 7.75 18.13
N GLN A 731 -34.32 7.15 19.17
CA GLN A 731 -33.60 6.22 20.04
C GLN A 731 -33.20 4.93 19.25
N ARG A 732 -34.13 4.43 18.44
CA ARG A 732 -33.86 3.30 17.53
C ARG A 732 -32.72 3.64 16.55
N ARG A 733 -32.74 4.84 15.96
CA ARG A 733 -31.66 5.31 15.06
C ARG A 733 -30.34 5.45 15.79
N ASN A 734 -30.33 5.99 17.01
CA ASN A 734 -29.13 6.10 17.83
C ASN A 734 -28.58 4.72 18.19
N ALA A 735 -29.43 3.77 18.59
CA ALA A 735 -29.01 2.40 18.86
C ALA A 735 -28.47 1.72 17.59
N LYS A 736 -29.04 1.98 16.42
CA LYS A 736 -28.51 1.50 15.14
C LYS A 736 -27.08 2.01 14.92
N ALA A 737 -26.82 3.29 15.13
CA ALA A 737 -25.48 3.87 15.00
C ALA A 737 -24.49 3.29 16.02
N VAL A 738 -24.94 3.03 17.26
CA VAL A 738 -24.11 2.36 18.27
C VAL A 738 -23.81 0.92 17.87
N ASN A 739 -24.82 0.13 17.46
CA ASN A 739 -24.63 -1.26 17.04
C ASN A 739 -23.59 -1.39 15.92
N PHE A 740 -23.74 -0.60 14.85
CA PHE A 740 -22.73 -0.61 13.77
C PHE A 740 -21.40 -0.01 14.21
N GLY A 741 -21.43 1.07 14.99
CA GLY A 741 -20.22 1.69 15.51
C GLY A 741 -19.36 0.72 16.31
N ILE A 742 -19.95 -0.13 17.14
CA ILE A 742 -19.24 -1.14 17.93
C ILE A 742 -18.55 -2.16 17.01
N VAL A 743 -19.22 -2.64 15.97
CA VAL A 743 -18.62 -3.54 14.96
C VAL A 743 -17.40 -2.92 14.29
N TYR A 744 -17.45 -1.59 14.04
CA TYR A 744 -16.35 -0.86 13.41
C TYR A 744 -15.31 -0.29 14.40
N GLY A 745 -15.44 -0.60 15.71
CA GLY A 745 -14.51 -0.10 16.72
C GLY A 745 -14.57 1.40 16.92
N ILE A 746 -15.79 1.99 16.84
CA ILE A 746 -15.99 3.44 16.93
C ILE A 746 -15.53 3.99 18.29
N SER A 747 -14.86 5.16 18.27
CA SER A 747 -14.55 5.91 19.48
C SER A 747 -15.72 6.78 19.92
N SER A 748 -15.74 7.19 21.20
CA SER A 748 -16.72 8.16 21.71
C SER A 748 -16.71 9.48 20.93
N PHE A 749 -15.54 9.87 20.39
CA PHE A 749 -15.44 11.02 19.50
C PHE A 749 -16.12 10.77 18.14
N GLY A 750 -15.89 9.62 17.50
CA GLY A 750 -16.54 9.27 16.24
C GLY A 750 -18.08 9.22 16.41
N LEU A 751 -18.55 8.49 17.41
CA LEU A 751 -19.98 8.38 17.69
C LEU A 751 -20.63 9.75 18.01
N SER A 752 -19.91 10.65 18.72
CA SER A 752 -20.42 12.00 18.99
C SER A 752 -20.62 12.84 17.74
N GLN A 753 -19.75 12.65 16.72
CA GLN A 753 -19.90 13.32 15.42
C GLN A 753 -21.07 12.72 14.63
N ASP A 754 -21.20 11.39 14.59
CA ASP A 754 -22.25 10.69 13.82
C ASP A 754 -23.65 11.01 14.33
N LEU A 755 -23.81 11.11 15.65
CA LEU A 755 -25.09 11.39 16.29
C LEU A 755 -25.32 12.88 16.59
N SER A 756 -24.35 13.75 16.35
CA SER A 756 -24.39 15.18 16.72
C SER A 756 -24.69 15.40 18.21
N ILE A 757 -24.10 14.59 19.09
CA ILE A 757 -24.20 14.65 20.56
C ILE A 757 -22.87 14.99 21.21
N SER A 758 -22.88 15.27 22.50
CA SER A 758 -21.62 15.50 23.22
C SER A 758 -20.79 14.22 23.35
N LYS A 759 -19.45 14.35 23.43
CA LYS A 759 -18.55 13.21 23.62
C LYS A 759 -18.89 12.42 24.89
N LYS A 760 -19.36 13.10 25.94
CA LYS A 760 -19.75 12.46 27.21
C LYS A 760 -21.02 11.60 27.06
N GLU A 761 -21.98 12.06 26.29
CA GLU A 761 -23.17 11.27 25.97
C GLU A 761 -22.85 10.06 25.10
N ALA A 762 -21.98 10.25 24.08
CA ALA A 762 -21.53 9.15 23.24
C ALA A 762 -20.77 8.09 24.06
N GLU A 763 -19.94 8.51 25.01
CA GLU A 763 -19.23 7.61 25.94
C GLU A 763 -20.21 6.86 26.86
N ALA A 764 -21.23 7.54 27.36
CA ALA A 764 -22.29 6.92 28.16
C ALA A 764 -23.05 5.85 27.36
N TYR A 765 -23.36 6.11 26.09
CA TYR A 765 -24.00 5.12 25.21
C TYR A 765 -23.15 3.89 24.96
N ILE A 766 -21.86 4.06 24.69
CA ILE A 766 -20.91 2.95 24.50
C ILE A 766 -20.79 2.11 25.78
N ASN A 767 -20.70 2.77 26.94
CA ASN A 767 -20.58 2.09 28.23
C ASN A 767 -21.86 1.30 28.56
N SER A 768 -23.05 1.91 28.42
CA SER A 768 -24.33 1.22 28.61
C SER A 768 -24.52 0.03 27.66
N TYR A 769 -24.03 0.14 26.42
CA TYR A 769 -24.03 -0.98 25.48
C TYR A 769 -23.16 -2.15 26.00
N PHE A 770 -21.94 -1.89 26.45
CA PHE A 770 -21.06 -2.92 26.98
C PHE A 770 -21.50 -3.47 28.35
N GLU A 771 -22.19 -2.69 29.17
CA GLU A 771 -22.86 -3.18 30.38
C GLU A 771 -24.02 -4.14 30.05
N THR A 772 -24.73 -3.83 28.97
CA THR A 772 -25.84 -4.67 28.47
C THR A 772 -25.31 -5.97 27.85
N TYR A 773 -24.22 -5.88 27.06
CA TYR A 773 -23.59 -6.98 26.33
C TYR A 773 -22.13 -7.19 26.73
N PRO A 774 -21.85 -7.67 27.95
CA PRO A 774 -20.48 -7.69 28.51
C PRO A 774 -19.54 -8.65 27.78
N LYS A 775 -20.04 -9.72 27.15
CA LYS A 775 -19.20 -10.67 26.40
C LYS A 775 -18.68 -10.07 25.11
N ILE A 776 -19.40 -9.12 24.51
CA ILE A 776 -18.93 -8.43 23.31
C ILE A 776 -17.66 -7.63 23.63
N LYS A 777 -17.65 -6.88 24.77
CA LYS A 777 -16.44 -6.15 25.17
C LYS A 777 -15.25 -7.08 25.37
N GLY A 778 -15.44 -8.16 26.13
CA GLY A 778 -14.38 -9.15 26.38
C GLY A 778 -13.86 -9.78 25.08
N PHE A 779 -14.73 -10.04 24.11
CA PHE A 779 -14.37 -10.56 22.80
C PHE A 779 -13.53 -9.57 22.00
N LEU A 780 -13.96 -8.30 21.89
CA LEU A 780 -13.23 -7.26 21.17
C LEU A 780 -11.85 -6.96 21.80
N ASP A 781 -11.80 -6.88 23.14
CA ASP A 781 -10.54 -6.69 23.87
C ASP A 781 -9.57 -7.87 23.61
N LYS A 782 -10.11 -9.11 23.56
CA LYS A 782 -9.32 -10.31 23.23
C LYS A 782 -8.79 -10.26 21.81
N LEU A 783 -9.60 -9.89 20.81
CA LEU A 783 -9.15 -9.75 19.42
C LEU A 783 -7.96 -8.79 19.30
N VAL A 784 -8.00 -7.67 20.01
CA VAL A 784 -6.89 -6.71 20.02
C VAL A 784 -5.65 -7.28 20.70
N ALA A 785 -5.81 -8.02 21.82
CA ALA A 785 -4.71 -8.64 22.53
C ALA A 785 -4.04 -9.74 21.67
N ASP A 786 -4.85 -10.64 21.10
CA ASP A 786 -4.38 -11.73 20.23
C ASP A 786 -3.67 -11.16 18.98
N ALA A 787 -4.22 -10.06 18.38
CA ALA A 787 -3.60 -9.40 17.24
C ALA A 787 -2.25 -8.75 17.57
N LYS A 788 -2.08 -8.19 18.78
CA LYS A 788 -0.80 -7.66 19.23
C LYS A 788 0.26 -8.74 19.44
N GLU A 789 -0.16 -9.93 19.86
CA GLU A 789 0.73 -11.07 20.07
C GLU A 789 1.11 -11.73 18.74
N ASN A 790 0.13 -11.99 17.87
CA ASN A 790 0.32 -12.77 16.65
C ASN A 790 0.69 -11.94 15.42
N GLY A 791 0.41 -10.62 15.43
CA GLY A 791 0.58 -9.73 14.27
C GLY A 791 -0.56 -9.79 13.24
N TYR A 792 -1.57 -10.63 13.45
CA TYR A 792 -2.71 -10.80 12.56
C TYR A 792 -3.99 -11.18 13.32
N VAL A 793 -5.13 -11.08 12.64
CA VAL A 793 -6.43 -11.62 13.08
C VAL A 793 -6.96 -12.63 12.07
N THR A 794 -7.92 -13.47 12.48
CA THR A 794 -8.51 -14.52 11.64
C THR A 794 -10.03 -14.42 11.59
N THR A 795 -10.63 -14.78 10.45
CA THR A 795 -12.07 -15.03 10.33
C THR A 795 -12.43 -16.39 10.90
N MET A 796 -13.74 -16.69 10.99
CA MET A 796 -14.27 -18.01 11.35
C MET A 796 -13.79 -19.13 10.41
N PHE A 797 -13.48 -18.79 9.17
CA PHE A 797 -13.02 -19.73 8.13
C PHE A 797 -11.49 -19.73 7.95
N GLY A 798 -10.75 -19.11 8.87
CA GLY A 798 -9.29 -19.16 8.89
C GLY A 798 -8.61 -18.10 8.03
N ARG A 799 -9.33 -17.20 7.35
CA ARG A 799 -8.73 -16.09 6.59
C ARG A 799 -7.91 -15.21 7.50
N ARG A 800 -6.63 -15.01 7.21
CA ARG A 800 -5.72 -14.17 7.98
C ARG A 800 -5.65 -12.76 7.43
N ARG A 801 -5.66 -11.77 8.33
CA ARG A 801 -5.38 -10.38 8.03
C ARG A 801 -4.22 -9.88 8.87
N PRO A 802 -3.02 -9.68 8.31
CA PRO A 802 -1.90 -9.04 9.00
C PRO A 802 -2.24 -7.58 9.36
N ILE A 803 -1.76 -7.13 10.53
CA ILE A 803 -2.00 -5.76 11.04
C ILE A 803 -0.67 -5.14 11.50
N PRO A 804 0.22 -4.75 10.58
CA PRO A 804 1.51 -4.17 10.92
C PRO A 804 1.39 -2.85 11.71
N GLU A 805 0.27 -2.13 11.58
CA GLU A 805 0.01 -0.88 12.30
C GLU A 805 0.03 -1.03 13.82
N LEU A 806 -0.25 -2.22 14.37
CA LEU A 806 -0.20 -2.48 15.80
C LEU A 806 1.21 -2.36 16.38
N ALA A 807 2.24 -2.60 15.59
CA ALA A 807 3.64 -2.45 15.99
C ALA A 807 4.15 -1.00 15.87
N SER A 808 3.37 -0.07 15.33
CA SER A 808 3.78 1.32 15.13
C SER A 808 3.93 2.08 16.45
N SER A 809 4.98 2.88 16.56
CA SER A 809 5.18 3.84 17.66
C SER A 809 4.18 5.01 17.59
N ASN A 810 3.60 5.29 16.41
CA ASN A 810 2.62 6.34 16.20
C ASN A 810 1.26 5.93 16.79
N PHE A 811 0.79 6.69 17.79
CA PHE A 811 -0.50 6.44 18.45
C PHE A 811 -1.68 6.37 17.46
N MET A 812 -1.72 7.23 16.46
CA MET A 812 -2.83 7.24 15.49
C MET A 812 -2.85 5.98 14.62
N GLN A 813 -1.68 5.51 14.16
CA GLN A 813 -1.55 4.26 13.40
C GLN A 813 -1.89 3.05 14.26
N ARG A 814 -1.35 2.99 15.48
CA ARG A 814 -1.65 1.91 16.43
C ARG A 814 -3.14 1.85 16.78
N SER A 815 -3.77 2.99 17.06
CA SER A 815 -5.22 3.07 17.31
C SER A 815 -6.04 2.67 16.08
N PHE A 816 -5.57 2.96 14.87
CA PHE A 816 -6.16 2.45 13.63
C PHE A 816 -6.04 0.92 13.55
N GLY A 817 -4.86 0.36 13.83
CA GLY A 817 -4.64 -1.08 13.88
C GLY A 817 -5.54 -1.80 14.90
N GLU A 818 -5.79 -1.20 16.07
CA GLU A 818 -6.72 -1.76 17.07
C GLU A 818 -8.16 -1.82 16.54
N ARG A 819 -8.63 -0.78 15.83
CA ARG A 819 -9.96 -0.82 15.18
C ARG A 819 -10.03 -1.87 14.07
N VAL A 820 -8.97 -2.00 13.28
CA VAL A 820 -8.84 -3.05 12.27
C VAL A 820 -8.93 -4.44 12.91
N ALA A 821 -8.24 -4.65 14.04
CA ALA A 821 -8.26 -5.94 14.75
C ALA A 821 -9.67 -6.31 15.26
N MET A 822 -10.46 -5.34 15.69
CA MET A 822 -11.85 -5.56 16.12
C MET A 822 -12.79 -5.85 14.94
N ASN A 823 -12.65 -5.11 13.84
CA ASN A 823 -13.57 -5.17 12.71
C ASN A 823 -13.29 -6.35 11.74
N ALA A 824 -12.01 -6.59 11.41
CA ALA A 824 -11.66 -7.48 10.31
C ALA A 824 -12.15 -8.93 10.48
N PRO A 825 -12.16 -9.55 11.68
CA PRO A 825 -12.71 -10.90 11.84
C PRO A 825 -14.21 -10.97 11.54
N ILE A 826 -14.96 -9.93 11.92
CA ILE A 826 -16.41 -9.86 11.75
C ILE A 826 -16.75 -9.63 10.27
N GLN A 827 -16.17 -8.58 9.68
CA GLN A 827 -16.41 -8.23 8.28
C GLN A 827 -15.89 -9.30 7.32
N GLY A 828 -14.72 -9.88 7.61
CA GLY A 828 -14.14 -10.96 6.79
C GLY A 828 -14.97 -12.24 6.88
N THR A 829 -15.50 -12.61 8.06
CA THR A 829 -16.41 -13.75 8.20
C THR A 829 -17.69 -13.53 7.40
N ALA A 830 -18.27 -12.33 7.43
CA ALA A 830 -19.43 -12.00 6.60
C ALA A 830 -19.10 -12.15 5.10
N ALA A 831 -17.92 -11.70 4.66
CA ALA A 831 -17.43 -11.86 3.29
C ALA A 831 -17.24 -13.34 2.90
N ASP A 832 -16.75 -14.17 3.80
CA ASP A 832 -16.62 -15.61 3.55
C ASP A 832 -17.99 -16.30 3.44
N ILE A 833 -18.96 -15.91 4.28
CA ILE A 833 -20.33 -16.44 4.24
C ILE A 833 -21.01 -16.11 2.90
N ILE A 834 -20.91 -14.86 2.41
CA ILE A 834 -21.51 -14.52 1.11
C ILE A 834 -20.86 -15.29 -0.03
N LYS A 835 -19.54 -15.52 0.00
CA LYS A 835 -18.83 -16.33 -1.01
C LYS A 835 -19.31 -17.80 -1.00
N ILE A 836 -19.52 -18.38 0.18
CA ILE A 836 -20.09 -19.73 0.31
C ILE A 836 -21.50 -19.75 -0.26
N ALA A 837 -22.33 -18.74 0.05
CA ALA A 837 -23.68 -18.62 -0.49
C ALA A 837 -23.67 -18.52 -2.03
N MET A 838 -22.79 -17.69 -2.59
CA MET A 838 -22.62 -17.56 -4.04
C MET A 838 -22.29 -18.90 -4.70
N ASN A 839 -21.30 -19.62 -4.17
CA ASN A 839 -20.91 -20.93 -4.72
C ASN A 839 -22.07 -21.93 -4.65
N ARG A 840 -22.75 -22.03 -3.51
CA ARG A 840 -23.90 -22.95 -3.32
C ARG A 840 -25.06 -22.63 -4.27
N VAL A 841 -25.42 -21.35 -4.37
CA VAL A 841 -26.53 -20.92 -5.25
C VAL A 841 -26.17 -21.18 -6.71
N HIS A 842 -24.98 -20.77 -7.14
CA HIS A 842 -24.48 -21.00 -8.49
C HIS A 842 -24.47 -22.49 -8.85
N ASP A 843 -23.86 -23.35 -8.00
CA ASP A 843 -23.77 -24.77 -8.24
C ASP A 843 -25.15 -25.46 -8.28
N ALA A 844 -26.09 -25.01 -7.45
CA ALA A 844 -27.46 -25.55 -7.45
C ALA A 844 -28.22 -25.18 -8.73
N LEU A 845 -28.09 -23.93 -9.21
CA LEU A 845 -28.69 -23.47 -10.47
C LEU A 845 -28.18 -24.30 -11.66
N ILE A 846 -26.86 -24.50 -11.73
CA ILE A 846 -26.21 -25.26 -12.80
C ILE A 846 -26.56 -26.75 -12.72
N THR A 847 -26.45 -27.37 -11.54
CA THR A 847 -26.68 -28.82 -11.35
C THR A 847 -28.11 -29.20 -11.68
N LYS A 848 -29.08 -28.32 -11.39
CA LYS A 848 -30.48 -28.53 -11.74
C LYS A 848 -30.81 -28.19 -13.21
N GLY A 849 -29.83 -27.68 -13.98
CA GLY A 849 -30.00 -27.34 -15.39
C GLY A 849 -30.94 -26.15 -15.64
N LEU A 850 -31.04 -25.21 -14.67
CA LEU A 850 -31.95 -24.08 -14.79
C LEU A 850 -31.39 -23.04 -15.80
N LYS A 851 -32.31 -22.24 -16.39
CA LYS A 851 -31.96 -21.11 -17.26
C LYS A 851 -31.52 -19.92 -16.45
N SER A 852 -32.01 -19.81 -15.21
CA SER A 852 -31.70 -18.71 -14.29
C SER A 852 -30.22 -18.66 -13.93
N ARG A 853 -29.67 -17.42 -13.79
CA ARG A 853 -28.23 -17.18 -13.55
C ARG A 853 -27.99 -16.16 -12.44
N LEU A 854 -27.03 -16.43 -11.56
CA LEU A 854 -26.47 -15.44 -10.66
C LEU A 854 -25.66 -14.42 -11.48
N ILE A 855 -25.96 -13.12 -11.36
CA ILE A 855 -25.38 -12.11 -12.25
C ILE A 855 -24.62 -10.98 -11.52
N VAL A 856 -25.08 -10.58 -10.33
CA VAL A 856 -24.44 -9.47 -9.58
C VAL A 856 -24.44 -9.82 -8.08
N THR A 857 -23.42 -9.36 -7.40
CA THR A 857 -23.35 -9.31 -5.93
C THR A 857 -22.99 -7.89 -5.47
N VAL A 858 -23.71 -7.38 -4.46
CA VAL A 858 -23.45 -6.06 -3.85
C VAL A 858 -23.35 -6.21 -2.35
N HIS A 859 -22.15 -6.24 -1.80
CA HIS A 859 -21.85 -6.46 -0.38
C HIS A 859 -22.40 -7.79 0.15
N ASP A 860 -23.61 -7.78 0.70
CA ASP A 860 -24.35 -8.91 1.28
C ASP A 860 -25.60 -9.31 0.47
N GLU A 861 -25.74 -8.77 -0.74
CA GLU A 861 -26.85 -8.93 -1.69
C GLU A 861 -26.44 -9.85 -2.85
N LEU A 862 -27.35 -10.74 -3.27
CA LEU A 862 -27.22 -11.59 -4.45
C LEU A 862 -28.38 -11.31 -5.42
N LEU A 863 -28.07 -11.00 -6.67
CA LEU A 863 -29.05 -10.76 -7.74
C LEU A 863 -29.02 -11.87 -8.77
N ILE A 864 -30.16 -12.48 -9.03
CA ILE A 864 -30.37 -13.55 -10.01
C ILE A 864 -31.29 -13.06 -11.13
N GLU A 865 -30.87 -13.23 -12.39
CA GLU A 865 -31.74 -13.17 -13.54
C GLU A 865 -32.53 -14.47 -13.61
N THR A 866 -33.82 -14.44 -13.27
CA THR A 866 -34.66 -15.62 -12.99
C THR A 866 -35.70 -15.81 -14.09
N ALA A 867 -35.70 -16.97 -14.74
CA ALA A 867 -36.73 -17.32 -15.70
C ALA A 867 -38.12 -17.39 -15.05
N LYS A 868 -39.14 -16.82 -15.68
CA LYS A 868 -40.48 -16.71 -15.09
C LYS A 868 -41.11 -18.05 -14.74
N ASP A 869 -40.72 -19.13 -15.42
CA ASP A 869 -41.14 -20.49 -15.14
C ASP A 869 -40.34 -21.19 -14.02
N GLU A 870 -39.28 -20.57 -13.51
CA GLU A 870 -38.39 -21.12 -12.49
C GLU A 870 -38.46 -20.36 -11.13
N ILE A 871 -39.30 -19.33 -10.99
CA ILE A 871 -39.29 -18.40 -9.84
C ILE A 871 -39.33 -19.13 -8.49
N GLU A 872 -40.25 -20.08 -8.27
CA GLU A 872 -40.38 -20.74 -6.97
C GLU A 872 -39.17 -21.63 -6.66
N GLN A 873 -38.62 -22.30 -7.68
CA GLN A 873 -37.45 -23.15 -7.53
C GLN A 873 -36.17 -22.32 -7.25
N VAL A 874 -36.02 -21.18 -7.93
CA VAL A 874 -34.89 -20.28 -7.72
C VAL A 874 -34.98 -19.62 -6.34
N ARG A 875 -36.19 -19.23 -5.91
CA ARG A 875 -36.43 -18.69 -4.55
C ARG A 875 -35.97 -19.68 -3.48
N GLU A 876 -36.36 -20.93 -3.61
CA GLU A 876 -35.95 -21.99 -2.67
C GLU A 876 -34.41 -22.15 -2.67
N ILE A 877 -33.75 -22.20 -3.83
CA ILE A 877 -32.31 -22.30 -3.97
C ILE A 877 -31.60 -21.10 -3.33
N LEU A 878 -32.04 -19.88 -3.67
CA LEU A 878 -31.42 -18.64 -3.22
C LEU A 878 -31.52 -18.50 -1.69
N VAL A 879 -32.72 -18.57 -1.16
CA VAL A 879 -32.98 -18.40 0.28
C VAL A 879 -32.29 -19.50 1.10
N ASN A 880 -32.41 -20.77 0.70
CA ASN A 880 -31.75 -21.86 1.42
C ASN A 880 -30.23 -21.82 1.25
N GLY A 881 -29.70 -21.51 0.06
CA GLY A 881 -28.26 -21.38 -0.18
C GLY A 881 -27.63 -20.31 0.70
N MET A 882 -28.33 -19.17 0.87
CA MET A 882 -27.87 -18.10 1.75
C MET A 882 -28.04 -18.47 3.24
N LYS A 883 -29.24 -18.91 3.68
CA LYS A 883 -29.50 -19.23 5.10
C LYS A 883 -28.60 -20.33 5.64
N GLN A 884 -28.22 -21.29 4.82
CA GLN A 884 -27.40 -22.44 5.21
C GLN A 884 -25.90 -22.23 4.92
N ALA A 885 -25.47 -21.03 4.47
CA ALA A 885 -24.08 -20.77 4.11
C ALA A 885 -23.12 -20.98 5.30
N ALA A 886 -23.57 -20.75 6.52
CA ALA A 886 -22.81 -20.99 7.74
C ALA A 886 -23.72 -21.46 8.89
N GLU A 887 -23.17 -22.25 9.81
CA GLU A 887 -23.81 -22.63 11.06
C GLU A 887 -23.44 -21.63 12.17
N LEU A 888 -24.36 -20.73 12.50
CA LEU A 888 -24.20 -19.75 13.58
C LEU A 888 -25.16 -20.07 14.74
N SER A 889 -24.85 -19.53 15.93
CA SER A 889 -25.74 -19.56 17.10
C SER A 889 -27.03 -18.78 16.92
N VAL A 890 -27.09 -17.97 15.87
CA VAL A 890 -28.26 -17.19 15.43
C VAL A 890 -28.56 -17.55 13.97
N THR A 891 -29.83 -17.61 13.59
CA THR A 891 -30.23 -17.91 12.21
C THR A 891 -29.79 -16.77 11.28
N LEU A 892 -29.24 -17.09 10.12
CA LEU A 892 -29.03 -16.13 9.04
C LEU A 892 -30.41 -15.83 8.40
N GLU A 893 -30.88 -14.60 8.54
CA GLU A 893 -32.13 -14.14 7.93
C GLU A 893 -31.84 -13.50 6.58
N VAL A 894 -32.71 -13.77 5.61
CA VAL A 894 -32.60 -13.32 4.23
C VAL A 894 -33.93 -12.70 3.83
N GLU A 895 -33.88 -11.45 3.34
CA GLU A 895 -35.01 -10.76 2.73
C GLU A 895 -34.93 -10.94 1.22
N GLU A 896 -36.00 -11.47 0.59
CA GLU A 896 -36.04 -11.75 -0.84
C GLU A 896 -37.15 -10.93 -1.51
N HIS A 897 -36.84 -10.36 -2.65
CA HIS A 897 -37.78 -9.59 -3.49
C HIS A 897 -37.64 -9.98 -4.95
N THR A 898 -38.73 -9.81 -5.72
CA THR A 898 -38.75 -10.09 -7.16
C THR A 898 -39.27 -8.87 -7.88
N GLY A 899 -38.69 -8.48 -9.01
CA GLY A 899 -39.04 -7.27 -9.75
C GLY A 899 -38.77 -7.36 -11.25
N GLU A 900 -39.42 -6.50 -12.03
CA GLU A 900 -39.20 -6.36 -13.48
C GLU A 900 -37.98 -5.48 -13.80
N ASN A 901 -37.32 -4.91 -12.81
CA ASN A 901 -36.04 -4.20 -12.86
C ASN A 901 -35.35 -4.27 -11.51
N TRP A 902 -34.09 -3.88 -11.46
CA TRP A 902 -33.30 -3.98 -10.19
C TRP A 902 -33.82 -3.05 -9.09
N TYR A 903 -34.52 -1.95 -9.43
CA TYR A 903 -35.11 -1.07 -8.41
C TYR A 903 -36.31 -1.74 -7.73
N GLU A 904 -37.14 -2.48 -8.47
CA GLU A 904 -38.33 -3.16 -7.93
C GLU A 904 -37.98 -4.44 -7.18
N ALA A 905 -36.87 -5.07 -7.53
CA ALA A 905 -36.34 -6.26 -6.88
C ALA A 905 -35.66 -5.98 -5.53
N LYS A 906 -35.65 -4.71 -5.03
CA LYS A 906 -34.98 -4.32 -3.77
C LYS A 906 -35.95 -3.70 -2.76
#